data_b2f50995cff49a4792447cb9ff725630
#
_entry.id   b2f50995cff49a4792447cb9ff725630
#
_cell.length_a   1.000
_cell.length_b   1.000
_cell.length_c   1.000
_cell.angle_alpha   90.00
_cell.angle_beta   90.00
_cell.angle_gamma   90.00
#
_symmetry.space_group_name_H-M   'P 1'
#
loop_
_entity.id
_entity.type
_entity.pdbx_description
1 polymer ?
#
loop_
_entity_poly.entity_id
_entity_poly.type
_entity_poly.pdbx_seq_one_letter_code
_entity_poly.pdbx_strand_id
1 'polypeptide(L)'
;MFRTNSEVGGFHTKGYIFREDELYRIIIGSSNMTSKAITENREWNTKIVSTEQGEVAQEILNEFKNLWMSPNSQYYEEFIEDYKEQYLQNQIIKKQQRQAAKEQIVDFESYKLKPNKMQLAFINNLMEMRSEGIEKALLLSSTGTGKTYASAFAVRELGYQKVLFLVHRNQIAEQALKSYQKVFGPSVTMGLVTGKSHDYGADFIFATVQTLSKTENLERFARDHFECCIYDEAHHTSADSYKKVMDYFTPQFTLGMTATPDKRDDHIEGRNIYEIFDHNIAYEIRLQKAMEEDLLCPFHYFGITDLEIVDDTMVNGNKLTKEEKLQNFRFLTSDERVKYVMEQAEYYGYSGNRVKGLIFCSRIEEANELSKKFNEHGWRTLALSGADSEEVRRDTIERLVNDDINELDYILSVDIFSEGVDVPEINQVIMLRPTQSPIVFIQQLGRGLRKAEDKEYVVILDFIGNYKNNFMIPIALSGDRSYNKDNVRKYVVSGNSLIPGASTIHFDEISKERIFNAVDKMKGMKAFIKESYISLKNRLGRIPRLIDFYENEEIDPLIIIREYKTYYAMLKSLEKDQRIEEVSDEELLILEYLSKTILSGVRPQELELLKLMLNHDEVSIEKLQGEVSAEFGYFLNMDGIQSTLNVLGGHFVSNDAEYQKYIQMDILKPSENRSIQRAEGFAKKLNEKEFHKELKDIISVGLQRYKDKYIQNNNQDVPFVLYEKYSRRDVSFLMDCGKDLSSTMYGMKKINDDVFIFVTYHKEKTEDDGKEYIDGKPDYADVFEDNQIFCWDTQIGRDIDSSYTQDVMKSYRKHLMVKKSDAETTFYYMGQFDIVEVKPAKKLDNKGKERDIAKFRVKMRHAVRDDLLQYLESNVD
;
A
#
# COMPACT_ATOMS: atom_id res chain seq x y z
N MET A 1 -32.45 10.80 21.69
CA MET A 1 -32.15 9.57 22.45
C MET A 1 -33.45 8.93 22.95
N PHE A 2 -33.54 7.61 22.94
CA PHE A 2 -34.72 6.88 23.39
C PHE A 2 -34.51 6.36 24.83
N ARG A 3 -35.33 6.81 25.78
CA ARG A 3 -35.26 6.30 27.19
C ARG A 3 -35.97 4.96 27.30
N THR A 4 -35.30 3.98 27.82
CA THR A 4 -35.89 2.67 28.19
C THR A 4 -36.00 2.58 29.70
N ASN A 5 -37.15 2.08 30.16
CA ASN A 5 -37.34 1.69 31.55
C ASN A 5 -37.91 0.28 31.59
N SER A 6 -38.07 -0.27 32.80
CA SER A 6 -38.62 -1.62 33.02
C SER A 6 -40.04 -1.83 32.48
N GLU A 7 -40.80 -0.76 32.24
CA GLU A 7 -42.20 -0.80 31.75
C GLU A 7 -42.28 -0.74 30.21
N VAL A 8 -41.27 -0.12 29.52
CA VAL A 8 -41.28 0.09 28.06
C VAL A 8 -40.58 -1.05 27.33
N GLY A 9 -39.87 -1.93 28.04
CA GLY A 9 -39.03 -2.98 27.43
C GLY A 9 -37.70 -2.47 26.89
N GLY A 10 -36.84 -3.39 26.51
CA GLY A 10 -35.50 -3.06 25.98
C GLY A 10 -35.56 -2.54 24.55
N PHE A 11 -34.89 -1.44 24.27
CA PHE A 11 -34.67 -0.94 22.90
C PHE A 11 -33.44 -1.61 22.28
N HIS A 12 -33.65 -2.39 21.25
CA HIS A 12 -32.56 -3.17 20.63
C HIS A 12 -32.48 -3.03 19.12
N THR A 13 -33.04 -1.97 18.58
CA THR A 13 -33.02 -1.70 17.13
C THR A 13 -31.62 -1.22 16.71
N LYS A 14 -31.07 -1.81 15.65
CA LYS A 14 -29.78 -1.48 15.08
C LYS A 14 -29.98 -1.09 13.61
N GLY A 15 -30.21 0.18 13.41
CA GLY A 15 -30.38 0.73 12.07
C GLY A 15 -29.69 2.08 11.99
N TYR A 16 -29.04 2.33 10.87
CA TYR A 16 -28.35 3.56 10.56
C TYR A 16 -28.93 4.13 9.28
N ILE A 17 -29.41 5.37 9.33
CA ILE A 17 -30.04 6.05 8.21
C ILE A 17 -29.22 7.29 7.89
N PHE A 18 -28.63 7.28 6.71
CA PHE A 18 -27.87 8.42 6.17
C PHE A 18 -28.68 9.02 5.01
N ARG A 19 -28.78 10.32 4.98
CA ARG A 19 -29.43 11.06 3.90
C ARG A 19 -28.41 11.94 3.19
N GLU A 20 -28.39 11.86 1.88
CA GLU A 20 -27.61 12.73 1.00
C GLU A 20 -28.56 13.14 -0.15
N ASP A 21 -28.93 14.39 -0.16
CA ASP A 21 -29.97 14.96 -1.06
C ASP A 21 -31.29 14.19 -1.02
N GLU A 22 -31.67 13.52 -2.09
CA GLU A 22 -32.88 12.70 -2.21
C GLU A 22 -32.66 11.22 -1.92
N LEU A 23 -31.40 10.82 -1.71
CA LEU A 23 -31.04 9.43 -1.48
C LEU A 23 -30.87 9.12 0.01
N TYR A 24 -31.47 8.00 0.40
CA TYR A 24 -31.29 7.41 1.73
C TYR A 24 -30.42 6.17 1.61
N ARG A 25 -29.39 6.10 2.45
CA ARG A 25 -28.58 4.89 2.67
C ARG A 25 -28.93 4.34 4.04
N ILE A 26 -29.56 3.20 4.07
CA ILE A 26 -30.08 2.59 5.28
C ILE A 26 -29.33 1.28 5.52
N ILE A 27 -28.74 1.12 6.70
CA ILE A 27 -28.06 -0.11 7.10
C ILE A 27 -28.82 -0.70 8.28
N ILE A 28 -29.32 -1.91 8.14
CA ILE A 28 -30.04 -2.65 9.18
C ILE A 28 -29.35 -3.97 9.38
N GLY A 29 -29.14 -4.36 10.62
CA GLY A 29 -28.53 -5.62 10.93
C GLY A 29 -28.29 -5.87 12.41
N SER A 30 -27.43 -6.81 12.72
CA SER A 30 -27.08 -7.17 14.08
C SER A 30 -25.95 -6.32 14.68
N SER A 31 -25.23 -5.56 13.85
CA SER A 31 -24.04 -4.82 14.26
C SER A 31 -24.34 -3.59 15.10
N ASN A 32 -23.68 -3.47 16.23
CA ASN A 32 -23.55 -2.19 16.94
C ASN A 32 -22.45 -1.33 16.28
N MET A 33 -22.52 -0.02 16.40
CA MET A 33 -21.43 0.88 16.03
C MET A 33 -20.28 0.81 17.06
N THR A 34 -19.78 -0.37 17.32
CA THR A 34 -18.64 -0.60 18.21
C THR A 34 -17.51 -1.23 17.40
N SER A 35 -16.27 -0.95 17.78
CA SER A 35 -15.10 -1.53 17.11
C SER A 35 -15.22 -3.05 17.00
N LYS A 36 -15.57 -3.74 18.09
CA LYS A 36 -15.72 -5.21 18.08
C LYS A 36 -16.81 -5.73 17.15
N ALA A 37 -17.94 -5.04 17.06
CA ALA A 37 -19.02 -5.45 16.17
C ALA A 37 -18.67 -5.25 14.68
N ILE A 38 -17.81 -4.28 14.38
CA ILE A 38 -17.39 -3.97 13.01
C ILE A 38 -16.18 -4.82 12.58
N THR A 39 -15.28 -5.17 13.51
CA THR A 39 -13.99 -5.80 13.19
C THR A 39 -13.86 -7.28 13.59
N GLU A 40 -14.52 -7.72 14.66
CA GLU A 40 -14.31 -9.06 15.22
C GLU A 40 -15.51 -9.99 15.07
N ASN A 41 -16.73 -9.45 15.15
CA ASN A 41 -17.94 -10.25 15.13
C ASN A 41 -18.39 -10.59 13.71
N ARG A 42 -18.92 -11.81 13.51
CA ARG A 42 -19.65 -12.15 12.29
C ARG A 42 -21.07 -11.58 12.37
N GLU A 43 -21.28 -10.46 11.71
CA GLU A 43 -22.53 -9.72 11.73
C GLU A 43 -23.18 -9.71 10.37
N TRP A 44 -24.50 -9.81 10.33
CA TRP A 44 -25.26 -9.70 9.08
C TRP A 44 -25.89 -8.33 9.00
N ASN A 45 -25.48 -7.53 7.99
CA ASN A 45 -26.04 -6.21 7.74
C ASN A 45 -26.56 -6.12 6.32
N THR A 46 -27.75 -5.56 6.16
CA THR A 46 -28.33 -5.24 4.88
C THR A 46 -28.20 -3.74 4.62
N LYS A 47 -27.57 -3.36 3.51
CA LYS A 47 -27.52 -1.97 3.02
C LYS A 47 -28.58 -1.77 1.96
N ILE A 48 -29.45 -0.79 2.17
CA ILE A 48 -30.49 -0.37 1.25
C ILE A 48 -30.16 1.03 0.79
N VAL A 49 -30.15 1.27 -0.52
CA VAL A 49 -30.02 2.61 -1.10
C VAL A 49 -31.33 2.86 -1.86
N SER A 50 -32.04 3.91 -1.49
CA SER A 50 -33.35 4.22 -2.05
C SER A 50 -33.67 5.70 -1.92
N THR A 51 -34.58 6.19 -2.75
CA THR A 51 -35.25 7.47 -2.51
C THR A 51 -36.31 7.34 -1.42
N GLU A 52 -36.83 8.47 -0.92
CA GLU A 52 -37.92 8.49 0.07
C GLU A 52 -39.19 7.76 -0.40
N GLN A 53 -39.35 7.58 -1.71
CA GLN A 53 -40.53 6.94 -2.32
C GLN A 53 -40.38 5.42 -2.47
N GLY A 54 -39.22 4.83 -2.18
CA GLY A 54 -39.04 3.38 -2.21
C GLY A 54 -39.78 2.70 -1.06
N GLU A 55 -40.57 1.68 -1.35
CA GLU A 55 -41.49 1.01 -0.41
C GLU A 55 -40.79 0.61 0.91
N VAL A 56 -39.67 -0.08 0.83
CA VAL A 56 -38.90 -0.49 2.04
C VAL A 56 -38.29 0.69 2.77
N ALA A 57 -37.81 1.71 2.05
CA ALA A 57 -37.28 2.92 2.68
C ALA A 57 -38.39 3.70 3.38
N GLN A 58 -39.57 3.80 2.80
CA GLN A 58 -40.75 4.44 3.45
C GLN A 58 -41.14 3.74 4.76
N GLU A 59 -41.20 2.42 4.78
CA GLU A 59 -41.55 1.69 6.00
C GLU A 59 -40.52 1.96 7.11
N ILE A 60 -39.23 1.91 6.80
CA ILE A 60 -38.14 2.16 7.76
C ILE A 60 -38.15 3.62 8.24
N LEU A 61 -38.36 4.58 7.34
CA LEU A 61 -38.44 5.99 7.68
C LEU A 61 -39.69 6.31 8.50
N ASN A 62 -40.82 5.66 8.27
CA ASN A 62 -42.02 5.81 9.07
C ASN A 62 -41.82 5.24 10.47
N GLU A 63 -41.16 4.05 10.60
CA GLU A 63 -40.85 3.49 11.88
C GLU A 63 -39.87 4.39 12.66
N PHE A 64 -38.85 4.93 12.00
CA PHE A 64 -37.95 5.91 12.60
C PHE A 64 -38.70 7.17 13.07
N LYS A 65 -39.62 7.71 12.24
CA LYS A 65 -40.44 8.87 12.61
C LYS A 65 -41.33 8.57 13.82
N ASN A 66 -41.93 7.37 13.89
CA ASN A 66 -42.73 6.93 15.03
C ASN A 66 -41.91 6.86 16.31
N LEU A 67 -40.71 6.28 16.24
CA LEU A 67 -39.77 6.23 17.37
C LEU A 67 -39.32 7.64 17.78
N TRP A 68 -39.03 8.50 16.80
CA TRP A 68 -38.60 9.88 17.06
C TRP A 68 -39.67 10.73 17.74
N MET A 69 -40.94 10.54 17.36
CA MET A 69 -42.09 11.26 17.92
C MET A 69 -42.60 10.61 19.21
N SER A 70 -42.01 9.51 19.66
CA SER A 70 -42.37 8.83 20.88
C SER A 70 -42.12 9.73 22.10
N PRO A 71 -42.99 9.70 23.14
CA PRO A 71 -42.76 10.39 24.41
C PRO A 71 -41.45 10.00 25.11
N ASN A 72 -40.88 8.86 24.74
CA ASN A 72 -39.60 8.35 25.27
C ASN A 72 -38.37 8.87 24.50
N SER A 73 -38.55 9.64 23.44
CA SER A 73 -37.47 10.26 22.66
C SER A 73 -37.22 11.68 23.13
N GLN A 74 -35.96 12.04 23.30
CA GLN A 74 -35.55 13.37 23.73
C GLN A 74 -34.51 13.94 22.78
N TYR A 75 -34.52 15.26 22.58
CA TYR A 75 -33.50 15.97 21.85
C TYR A 75 -32.16 15.91 22.58
N TYR A 76 -31.07 16.08 21.82
CA TYR A 76 -29.71 16.01 22.36
C TYR A 76 -29.50 17.02 23.49
N GLU A 77 -29.96 18.24 23.31
CA GLU A 77 -29.80 19.34 24.28
C GLU A 77 -30.52 19.08 25.60
N GLU A 78 -31.60 18.29 25.57
CA GLU A 78 -32.40 18.01 26.77
C GLU A 78 -31.81 16.94 27.66
N PHE A 79 -31.07 15.99 27.11
CA PHE A 79 -30.56 14.86 27.91
C PHE A 79 -29.05 14.86 28.10
N ILE A 80 -28.29 15.68 27.36
CA ILE A 80 -26.82 15.57 27.34
C ILE A 80 -26.18 15.83 28.69
N GLU A 81 -26.69 16.75 29.47
CA GLU A 81 -26.13 17.05 30.78
C GLU A 81 -26.37 15.90 31.78
N ASP A 82 -27.58 15.34 31.82
CA ASP A 82 -27.88 14.17 32.63
C ASP A 82 -27.03 12.95 32.19
N TYR A 83 -26.81 12.79 30.87
CA TYR A 83 -26.00 11.72 30.36
C TYR A 83 -24.53 11.88 30.73
N LYS A 84 -23.98 13.10 30.61
CA LYS A 84 -22.61 13.40 31.04
C LYS A 84 -22.39 13.08 32.51
N GLU A 85 -23.32 13.46 33.35
CA GLU A 85 -23.24 13.19 34.79
C GLU A 85 -23.23 11.67 35.08
N GLN A 86 -24.14 10.93 34.49
CA GLN A 86 -24.19 9.47 34.62
C GLN A 86 -22.96 8.78 33.99
N TYR A 87 -22.49 9.27 32.88
CA TYR A 87 -21.28 8.77 32.23
C TYR A 87 -20.04 8.96 33.11
N LEU A 88 -19.87 10.16 33.69
CA LEU A 88 -18.79 10.46 34.64
C LEU A 88 -18.86 9.58 35.90
N GLN A 89 -20.03 9.40 36.48
CA GLN A 89 -20.23 8.52 37.60
C GLN A 89 -19.86 7.06 37.25
N ASN A 90 -20.28 6.58 36.09
CA ASN A 90 -19.93 5.23 35.62
C ASN A 90 -18.42 5.09 35.37
N GLN A 91 -17.76 6.11 34.88
CA GLN A 91 -16.29 6.16 34.71
C GLN A 91 -15.57 6.06 36.06
N ILE A 92 -16.05 6.82 37.07
CA ILE A 92 -15.48 6.79 38.43
C ILE A 92 -15.65 5.39 39.02
N ILE A 93 -16.85 4.79 38.93
CA ILE A 93 -17.12 3.44 39.40
C ILE A 93 -16.24 2.41 38.71
N LYS A 94 -16.10 2.48 37.38
CA LYS A 94 -15.20 1.61 36.60
C LYS A 94 -13.74 1.80 37.01
N LYS A 95 -13.30 3.05 37.24
CA LYS A 95 -11.94 3.36 37.71
C LYS A 95 -11.68 2.78 39.09
N GLN A 96 -12.63 2.91 40.02
CA GLN A 96 -12.56 2.31 41.37
C GLN A 96 -12.58 0.78 41.30
N GLN A 97 -13.42 0.17 40.47
CA GLN A 97 -13.43 -1.29 40.24
C GLN A 97 -12.12 -1.78 39.65
N ARG A 98 -11.53 -1.04 38.72
CA ARG A 98 -10.22 -1.36 38.13
C ARG A 98 -9.07 -1.21 39.13
N GLN A 99 -9.10 -0.19 39.97
CA GLN A 99 -8.12 -0.04 41.07
C GLN A 99 -8.23 -1.17 42.08
N ALA A 100 -9.43 -1.49 42.53
CA ALA A 100 -9.66 -2.60 43.43
C ALA A 100 -9.27 -3.97 42.83
N ALA A 101 -9.51 -4.15 41.52
CA ALA A 101 -9.05 -5.33 40.79
C ALA A 101 -7.52 -5.37 40.65
N LYS A 102 -6.84 -4.23 40.43
CA LYS A 102 -5.38 -4.15 40.41
C LYS A 102 -4.72 -4.45 41.77
N GLU A 103 -5.38 -4.11 42.85
CA GLU A 103 -4.89 -4.39 44.22
C GLU A 103 -5.12 -5.84 44.65
N GLN A 104 -6.08 -6.57 44.05
CA GLN A 104 -6.37 -7.98 44.36
C GLN A 104 -5.72 -9.00 43.44
N ILE A 105 -5.16 -8.60 42.28
CA ILE A 105 -4.53 -9.52 41.32
C ILE A 105 -3.01 -9.35 41.35
N VAL A 106 -2.42 -9.70 42.46
CA VAL A 106 -1.02 -10.16 42.49
C VAL A 106 -1.11 -11.67 42.64
N ASP A 107 -0.79 -12.40 41.58
CA ASP A 107 -0.07 -13.67 41.60
C ASP A 107 -0.49 -14.83 40.69
N PHE A 108 -1.60 -14.85 39.96
CA PHE A 108 -1.94 -16.05 39.17
C PHE A 108 -2.30 -15.84 37.71
N GLU A 109 -2.55 -14.62 37.21
CA GLU A 109 -2.92 -14.37 35.79
C GLU A 109 -1.76 -14.00 34.86
N SER A 110 -0.60 -13.63 35.39
CA SER A 110 0.58 -13.25 34.62
C SER A 110 1.18 -14.38 33.76
N TYR A 111 0.88 -15.62 34.07
CA TYR A 111 1.37 -16.81 33.34
C TYR A 111 0.51 -17.24 32.15
N LYS A 112 -0.55 -16.50 31.82
CA LYS A 112 -1.48 -16.84 30.71
C LYS A 112 -1.31 -16.00 29.46
N LEU A 113 -0.24 -15.23 29.30
CA LEU A 113 0.04 -14.55 28.06
C LEU A 113 0.22 -15.57 26.93
N LYS A 114 -0.69 -15.52 25.95
CA LYS A 114 -0.63 -16.35 24.75
C LYS A 114 -0.07 -15.53 23.60
N PRO A 115 0.80 -16.11 22.75
CA PRO A 115 1.26 -15.45 21.56
C PRO A 115 0.10 -15.17 20.59
N ASN A 116 0.14 -14.03 19.91
CA ASN A 116 -0.79 -13.69 18.84
C ASN A 116 -0.45 -14.47 17.55
N LYS A 117 -1.28 -14.31 16.49
CA LYS A 117 -1.10 -15.04 15.23
C LYS A 117 0.28 -14.83 14.60
N MET A 118 0.74 -13.57 14.55
CA MET A 118 2.06 -13.23 14.04
C MET A 118 3.17 -13.89 14.83
N GLN A 119 3.08 -13.83 16.16
CA GLN A 119 4.08 -14.42 17.05
C GLN A 119 4.12 -15.94 16.91
N LEU A 120 2.97 -16.59 16.75
CA LEU A 120 2.89 -18.03 16.48
C LEU A 120 3.54 -18.40 15.14
N ALA A 121 3.21 -17.66 14.06
CA ALA A 121 3.80 -17.91 12.76
C ALA A 121 5.33 -17.72 12.79
N PHE A 122 5.81 -16.66 13.43
CA PHE A 122 7.24 -16.40 13.63
C PHE A 122 7.92 -17.55 14.40
N ILE A 123 7.33 -17.99 15.52
CA ILE A 123 7.90 -19.08 16.34
C ILE A 123 7.99 -20.37 15.54
N ASN A 124 6.93 -20.73 14.80
CA ASN A 124 6.90 -21.95 14.01
C ASN A 124 7.99 -21.94 12.92
N ASN A 125 8.11 -20.83 12.18
CA ASN A 125 9.16 -20.68 11.17
C ASN A 125 10.56 -20.75 11.81
N LEU A 126 10.72 -20.13 12.97
CA LEU A 126 12.00 -20.16 13.70
C LEU A 126 12.36 -21.56 14.19
N MET A 127 11.40 -22.35 14.65
CA MET A 127 11.61 -23.74 15.03
C MET A 127 12.02 -24.60 13.82
N GLU A 128 11.39 -24.41 12.68
CA GLU A 128 11.75 -25.07 11.42
C GLU A 128 13.18 -24.72 11.01
N MET A 129 13.53 -23.44 10.95
CA MET A 129 14.89 -22.97 10.65
C MET A 129 15.94 -23.55 11.62
N ARG A 130 15.62 -23.63 12.91
CA ARG A 130 16.53 -24.24 13.89
C ARG A 130 16.70 -25.76 13.67
N SER A 131 15.63 -26.45 13.24
CA SER A 131 15.72 -27.88 12.91
C SER A 131 16.60 -28.14 11.67
N GLU A 132 16.73 -27.16 10.77
CA GLU A 132 17.61 -27.17 9.60
C GLU A 132 19.05 -26.74 9.94
N GLY A 133 19.35 -26.40 11.19
CA GLY A 133 20.68 -26.00 11.65
C GLY A 133 21.02 -24.52 11.41
N ILE A 134 20.02 -23.68 11.08
CA ILE A 134 20.23 -22.24 10.91
C ILE A 134 20.51 -21.57 12.25
N GLU A 135 21.61 -20.83 12.34
CA GLU A 135 22.10 -20.22 13.58
C GLU A 135 21.79 -18.72 13.71
N LYS A 136 21.39 -18.08 12.62
CA LYS A 136 21.07 -16.67 12.60
C LYS A 136 19.78 -16.42 11.83
N ALA A 137 18.91 -15.53 12.33
CA ALA A 137 17.70 -15.14 11.64
C ALA A 137 17.26 -13.70 11.96
N LEU A 138 16.43 -13.14 11.07
CA LEU A 138 15.82 -11.82 11.20
C LEU A 138 14.31 -11.95 11.42
N LEU A 139 13.79 -11.12 12.33
CA LEU A 139 12.38 -10.77 12.43
C LEU A 139 12.19 -9.35 11.88
N LEU A 140 11.57 -9.24 10.71
CA LEU A 140 11.19 -7.96 10.09
C LEU A 140 9.74 -7.67 10.45
N SER A 141 9.50 -6.69 11.32
CA SER A 141 8.14 -6.47 11.82
C SER A 141 7.90 -5.00 12.12
N SER A 142 6.77 -4.48 11.64
CA SER A 142 6.35 -3.09 11.88
C SER A 142 6.38 -2.72 13.36
N THR A 143 6.51 -1.44 13.65
CA THR A 143 6.42 -0.93 15.02
C THR A 143 5.03 -1.20 15.60
N GLY A 144 4.96 -1.58 16.88
CA GLY A 144 3.68 -1.82 17.55
C GLY A 144 3.14 -3.26 17.49
N THR A 145 3.71 -4.14 16.68
CA THR A 145 3.25 -5.54 16.52
C THR A 145 3.63 -6.49 17.64
N GLY A 146 4.47 -6.05 18.60
CA GLY A 146 4.89 -6.85 19.75
C GLY A 146 6.15 -7.69 19.53
N LYS A 147 7.15 -7.17 18.78
CA LYS A 147 8.45 -7.83 18.56
C LYS A 147 9.14 -8.36 19.82
N THR A 148 9.17 -7.56 20.89
CA THR A 148 9.78 -7.94 22.17
C THR A 148 9.10 -9.14 22.79
N TYR A 149 7.75 -9.21 22.75
CA TYR A 149 7.02 -10.39 23.18
C TYR A 149 7.25 -11.59 22.26
N ALA A 150 7.33 -11.36 20.93
CA ALA A 150 7.64 -12.41 19.97
C ALA A 150 8.98 -13.09 20.30
N SER A 151 10.02 -12.30 20.58
CA SER A 151 11.33 -12.85 20.98
C SER A 151 11.27 -13.55 22.33
N ALA A 152 10.54 -13.04 23.31
CA ALA A 152 10.38 -13.69 24.61
C ALA A 152 9.68 -15.05 24.49
N PHE A 153 8.60 -15.14 23.71
CA PHE A 153 7.93 -16.41 23.44
C PHE A 153 8.83 -17.39 22.67
N ALA A 154 9.56 -16.89 21.66
CA ALA A 154 10.52 -17.73 20.90
C ALA A 154 11.61 -18.30 21.80
N VAL A 155 12.21 -17.50 22.68
CA VAL A 155 13.20 -17.95 23.67
C VAL A 155 12.60 -19.03 24.58
N ARG A 156 11.37 -18.86 25.04
CA ARG A 156 10.67 -19.82 25.88
C ARG A 156 10.44 -21.16 25.17
N GLU A 157 9.90 -21.11 23.96
CA GLU A 157 9.58 -22.32 23.18
C GLU A 157 10.85 -23.06 22.71
N LEU A 158 11.93 -22.33 22.41
CA LEU A 158 13.22 -22.92 22.06
C LEU A 158 14.02 -23.39 23.27
N GLY A 159 13.62 -23.03 24.50
CA GLY A 159 14.16 -23.55 25.75
C GLY A 159 15.52 -22.96 26.15
N TYR A 160 15.95 -21.82 25.62
CA TYR A 160 17.21 -21.19 25.99
C TYR A 160 17.22 -20.71 27.45
N GLN A 161 18.33 -21.02 28.15
CA GLN A 161 18.51 -20.72 29.59
C GLN A 161 19.41 -19.51 29.85
N LYS A 162 20.30 -19.16 28.91
CA LYS A 162 21.22 -18.02 28.99
C LYS A 162 21.03 -17.12 27.77
N VAL A 163 20.48 -15.94 27.99
CA VAL A 163 20.06 -15.02 26.90
C VAL A 163 20.67 -13.64 27.08
N LEU A 164 21.22 -13.11 26.02
CA LEU A 164 21.58 -11.69 25.90
C LEU A 164 20.58 -10.95 25.04
N PHE A 165 19.97 -9.91 25.59
CA PHE A 165 19.12 -8.98 24.84
C PHE A 165 19.82 -7.62 24.72
N LEU A 166 20.24 -7.26 23.51
CA LEU A 166 21.06 -6.08 23.25
C LEU A 166 20.27 -4.97 22.59
N VAL A 167 20.34 -3.78 23.14
CA VAL A 167 19.66 -2.56 22.68
C VAL A 167 20.60 -1.36 22.67
N HIS A 168 20.16 -0.28 22.06
CA HIS A 168 20.96 0.97 22.03
C HIS A 168 20.59 1.98 23.14
N ARG A 169 19.47 1.80 23.86
CA ARG A 169 19.01 2.74 24.93
C ARG A 169 18.57 2.01 26.18
N ASN A 170 18.86 2.63 27.36
CA ASN A 170 18.52 2.09 28.69
C ASN A 170 17.02 1.80 28.85
N GLN A 171 16.18 2.75 28.42
CA GLN A 171 14.71 2.59 28.54
C GLN A 171 14.18 1.37 27.81
N ILE A 172 14.75 1.05 26.63
CA ILE A 172 14.36 -0.12 25.86
C ILE A 172 14.78 -1.40 26.59
N ALA A 173 15.98 -1.41 27.23
CA ALA A 173 16.44 -2.55 28.03
C ALA A 173 15.49 -2.82 29.21
N GLU A 174 15.11 -1.77 29.92
CA GLU A 174 14.15 -1.87 31.06
C GLU A 174 12.75 -2.36 30.62
N GLN A 175 12.26 -1.85 29.48
CA GLN A 175 10.98 -2.29 28.90
C GLN A 175 11.02 -3.74 28.44
N ALA A 176 12.12 -4.14 27.77
CA ALA A 176 12.32 -5.51 27.34
C ALA A 176 12.36 -6.46 28.53
N LEU A 177 13.10 -6.12 29.59
CA LEU A 177 13.14 -6.88 30.83
C LEU A 177 11.74 -7.06 31.43
N LYS A 178 10.95 -5.98 31.57
CA LYS A 178 9.57 -6.06 32.06
C LYS A 178 8.67 -6.94 31.18
N SER A 179 8.85 -6.90 29.87
CA SER A 179 8.10 -7.74 28.92
C SER A 179 8.46 -9.23 29.09
N TYR A 180 9.75 -9.53 29.26
CA TYR A 180 10.21 -10.89 29.53
C TYR A 180 9.75 -11.40 30.90
N GLN A 181 9.76 -10.55 31.92
CA GLN A 181 9.21 -10.91 33.24
C GLN A 181 7.75 -11.35 33.17
N LYS A 182 6.93 -10.69 32.32
CA LYS A 182 5.53 -11.08 32.10
C LYS A 182 5.39 -12.42 31.39
N VAL A 183 6.37 -12.85 30.58
CA VAL A 183 6.34 -14.14 29.86
C VAL A 183 6.90 -15.28 30.68
N PHE A 184 7.98 -15.04 31.43
CA PHE A 184 8.71 -16.08 32.18
C PHE A 184 8.36 -16.12 33.67
N GLY A 185 7.82 -15.05 34.23
CA GLY A 185 7.60 -14.93 35.68
C GLY A 185 8.90 -15.06 36.49
N PRO A 186 8.87 -15.63 37.70
CA PRO A 186 10.03 -15.79 38.57
C PRO A 186 10.90 -17.02 38.22
N SER A 187 10.60 -17.74 37.14
CA SER A 187 11.33 -18.96 36.77
C SER A 187 12.75 -18.72 36.28
N VAL A 188 13.09 -17.48 35.89
CA VAL A 188 14.35 -17.07 35.33
C VAL A 188 14.83 -15.80 36.00
N THR A 189 16.13 -15.73 36.34
CA THR A 189 16.73 -14.49 36.85
C THR A 189 17.05 -13.54 35.72
N MET A 190 16.69 -12.26 35.88
CA MET A 190 16.85 -11.24 34.86
C MET A 190 17.60 -10.04 35.41
N GLY A 191 18.62 -9.57 34.68
CA GLY A 191 19.47 -8.47 35.10
C GLY A 191 19.69 -7.43 34.01
N LEU A 192 19.99 -6.19 34.44
CA LEU A 192 20.31 -5.07 33.57
C LEU A 192 21.82 -4.79 33.58
N VAL A 193 22.41 -4.63 32.39
CA VAL A 193 23.77 -4.14 32.20
C VAL A 193 23.76 -2.88 31.35
N THR A 194 23.66 -1.75 32.05
CA THR A 194 23.50 -0.43 31.43
C THR A 194 24.46 0.57 32.09
N GLY A 195 24.47 1.82 31.69
CA GLY A 195 25.25 2.87 32.35
C GLY A 195 24.93 3.07 33.84
N LYS A 196 23.78 2.58 34.31
CA LYS A 196 23.26 2.75 35.66
C LYS A 196 23.18 1.45 36.48
N SER A 197 23.12 0.29 35.84
CA SER A 197 22.98 -1.01 36.48
C SER A 197 24.00 -2.01 35.93
N HIS A 198 24.50 -2.90 36.83
CA HIS A 198 25.60 -3.82 36.52
C HIS A 198 25.32 -5.23 37.04
N ASP A 199 24.15 -5.82 36.68
CA ASP A 199 23.68 -7.14 37.14
C ASP A 199 24.22 -8.25 36.22
N TYR A 200 25.46 -8.62 36.35
CA TYR A 200 26.12 -9.62 35.49
C TYR A 200 25.80 -11.09 35.83
N GLY A 201 25.18 -11.35 36.97
CA GLY A 201 24.96 -12.72 37.49
C GLY A 201 23.64 -13.37 37.05
N ALA A 202 22.78 -12.67 36.33
CA ALA A 202 21.49 -13.19 35.95
C ALA A 202 21.55 -14.13 34.73
N ASP A 203 20.50 -14.94 34.55
CA ASP A 203 20.40 -15.86 33.41
C ASP A 203 20.11 -15.11 32.12
N PHE A 204 19.21 -14.12 32.19
CA PHE A 204 18.89 -13.25 31.06
C PHE A 204 19.44 -11.86 31.35
N ILE A 205 20.30 -11.39 30.45
CA ILE A 205 20.95 -10.08 30.54
C ILE A 205 20.36 -9.16 29.50
N PHE A 206 19.81 -8.02 29.95
CA PHE A 206 19.36 -6.94 29.11
C PHE A 206 20.38 -5.83 29.14
N ALA A 207 21.08 -5.60 28.03
CA ALA A 207 22.24 -4.72 28.02
C ALA A 207 22.13 -3.62 26.95
N THR A 208 22.74 -2.46 27.27
CA THR A 208 23.01 -1.47 26.24
C THR A 208 24.33 -1.76 25.55
N VAL A 209 24.36 -1.58 24.23
CA VAL A 209 25.56 -1.85 23.42
C VAL A 209 26.73 -0.98 23.88
N GLN A 210 26.50 0.30 24.23
CA GLN A 210 27.54 1.22 24.69
C GLN A 210 28.22 0.76 26.00
N THR A 211 27.47 0.08 26.86
CA THR A 211 28.01 -0.44 28.12
C THR A 211 28.69 -1.80 27.88
N LEU A 212 28.03 -2.71 27.18
CA LEU A 212 28.54 -4.07 27.02
C LEU A 212 29.77 -4.13 26.07
N SER A 213 29.83 -3.26 25.03
CA SER A 213 30.95 -3.25 24.08
C SER A 213 32.31 -2.83 24.68
N LYS A 214 32.32 -2.34 25.93
CA LYS A 214 33.59 -2.08 26.65
C LYS A 214 34.27 -3.42 27.00
N THR A 215 35.54 -3.50 26.73
CA THR A 215 36.33 -4.75 26.91
C THR A 215 36.21 -5.30 28.32
N GLU A 216 36.26 -4.45 29.35
CA GLU A 216 36.10 -4.80 30.75
C GLU A 216 34.76 -5.46 31.11
N ASN A 217 33.70 -5.16 30.35
CA ASN A 217 32.39 -5.74 30.55
C ASN A 217 32.21 -7.01 29.73
N LEU A 218 32.72 -7.06 28.49
CA LEU A 218 32.73 -8.27 27.67
C LEU A 218 33.48 -9.42 28.33
N GLU A 219 34.67 -9.14 28.85
CA GLU A 219 35.54 -10.15 29.49
C GLU A 219 34.99 -10.73 30.79
N ARG A 220 33.91 -10.16 31.34
CA ARG A 220 33.18 -10.78 32.46
C ARG A 220 32.41 -12.03 32.09
N PHE A 221 32.15 -12.24 30.81
CA PHE A 221 31.45 -13.39 30.29
C PHE A 221 32.36 -14.25 29.42
N ALA A 222 32.21 -15.55 29.53
CA ALA A 222 32.84 -16.47 28.57
C ALA A 222 32.22 -16.24 27.18
N ARG A 223 32.97 -16.57 26.13
CA ARG A 223 32.49 -16.35 24.75
C ARG A 223 31.24 -17.15 24.41
N ASP A 224 31.04 -18.31 25.00
CA ASP A 224 29.94 -19.25 24.89
C ASP A 224 28.91 -19.11 26.03
N HIS A 225 29.01 -18.06 26.83
CA HIS A 225 28.14 -17.86 28.00
C HIS A 225 26.67 -17.80 27.64
N PHE A 226 26.31 -17.13 26.53
CA PHE A 226 24.94 -16.97 26.09
C PHE A 226 24.61 -18.01 25.02
N GLU A 227 23.48 -18.72 25.22
CA GLU A 227 22.94 -19.65 24.24
C GLU A 227 22.22 -18.91 23.10
N CYS A 228 21.61 -17.79 23.42
CA CYS A 228 20.87 -16.94 22.45
C CYS A 228 21.24 -15.46 22.64
N CYS A 229 21.58 -14.81 21.54
CA CYS A 229 21.78 -13.37 21.50
C CYS A 229 20.71 -12.70 20.63
N ILE A 230 20.01 -11.71 21.20
CA ILE A 230 18.94 -10.99 20.54
C ILE A 230 19.36 -9.54 20.37
N TYR A 231 19.30 -9.05 19.14
CA TYR A 231 19.65 -7.69 18.75
C TYR A 231 18.38 -6.94 18.35
N ASP A 232 17.88 -6.08 19.22
CA ASP A 232 16.75 -5.20 18.89
C ASP A 232 17.24 -3.97 18.12
N GLU A 233 16.40 -3.47 17.21
CA GLU A 233 16.76 -2.49 16.20
C GLU A 233 18.03 -2.89 15.43
N ALA A 234 18.00 -4.12 14.94
CA ALA A 234 19.12 -4.79 14.30
C ALA A 234 19.75 -4.04 13.11
N HIS A 235 19.07 -3.04 12.54
CA HIS A 235 19.65 -2.13 11.53
C HIS A 235 20.84 -1.30 12.08
N HIS A 236 21.05 -1.29 13.38
CA HIS A 236 22.26 -0.72 14.01
C HIS A 236 23.42 -1.69 14.12
N THR A 237 23.25 -2.98 13.82
CA THR A 237 24.31 -4.01 14.00
C THR A 237 25.54 -3.78 13.13
N SER A 238 25.43 -2.98 12.09
CA SER A 238 26.56 -2.53 11.27
C SER A 238 27.52 -1.56 11.98
N ALA A 239 27.17 -1.02 13.15
CA ALA A 239 28.04 -0.13 13.90
C ALA A 239 29.13 -0.93 14.65
N ASP A 240 30.33 -0.37 14.76
CA ASP A 240 31.52 -1.02 15.33
C ASP A 240 31.28 -1.57 16.75
N SER A 241 30.48 -0.89 17.55
CA SER A 241 30.16 -1.34 18.91
C SER A 241 29.29 -2.59 18.93
N TYR A 242 28.33 -2.71 18.02
CA TYR A 242 27.52 -3.93 17.88
C TYR A 242 28.35 -5.08 17.33
N LYS A 243 29.13 -4.80 16.29
CA LYS A 243 30.03 -5.79 15.68
C LYS A 243 31.00 -6.36 16.70
N LYS A 244 31.58 -5.50 17.56
CA LYS A 244 32.49 -5.94 18.63
C LYS A 244 31.79 -6.93 19.58
N VAL A 245 30.54 -6.74 19.97
CA VAL A 245 29.81 -7.66 20.83
C VAL A 245 29.48 -8.95 20.07
N MET A 246 29.06 -8.84 18.81
CA MET A 246 28.71 -9.98 17.96
C MET A 246 29.91 -10.89 17.65
N ASP A 247 31.09 -10.31 17.42
CA ASP A 247 32.32 -11.03 17.17
C ASP A 247 32.92 -11.67 18.47
N TYR A 248 32.54 -11.17 19.63
CA TYR A 248 33.00 -11.68 20.91
C TYR A 248 32.26 -12.96 21.33
N PHE A 249 30.91 -12.96 21.25
CA PHE A 249 30.10 -14.09 21.69
C PHE A 249 29.87 -15.11 20.57
N THR A 250 29.82 -16.39 20.98
CA THR A 250 29.54 -17.53 20.10
C THR A 250 28.25 -18.24 20.54
N PRO A 251 27.07 -17.62 20.40
CA PRO A 251 25.81 -18.22 20.83
C PRO A 251 25.41 -19.37 19.90
N GLN A 252 24.50 -20.24 20.37
CA GLN A 252 23.86 -21.27 19.55
C GLN A 252 22.91 -20.65 18.54
N PHE A 253 22.34 -19.47 18.85
CA PHE A 253 21.41 -18.77 17.98
C PHE A 253 21.52 -17.24 18.15
N THR A 254 21.39 -16.56 17.02
CA THR A 254 21.39 -15.09 16.97
C THR A 254 20.13 -14.61 16.29
N LEU A 255 19.33 -13.77 16.96
CA LEU A 255 18.11 -13.18 16.43
C LEU A 255 18.28 -11.68 16.27
N GLY A 256 18.08 -11.19 15.07
CA GLY A 256 17.93 -9.75 14.79
C GLY A 256 16.47 -9.36 14.67
N MET A 257 16.07 -8.22 15.24
CA MET A 257 14.73 -7.70 15.11
C MET A 257 14.77 -6.24 14.65
N THR A 258 14.01 -5.90 13.62
CA THR A 258 13.89 -4.51 13.16
C THR A 258 12.58 -4.28 12.42
N ALA A 259 12.11 -3.03 12.41
CA ALA A 259 11.02 -2.58 11.55
C ALA A 259 11.53 -2.04 10.20
N THR A 260 12.81 -1.72 10.10
CA THR A 260 13.41 -0.95 8.99
C THR A 260 14.77 -1.50 8.60
N PRO A 261 14.79 -2.64 7.89
CA PRO A 261 16.06 -3.28 7.51
C PRO A 261 16.91 -2.41 6.57
N ASP A 262 16.27 -1.57 5.73
CA ASP A 262 16.92 -0.83 4.64
C ASP A 262 17.47 0.55 5.05
N LYS A 263 17.46 0.88 6.35
CA LYS A 263 17.77 2.25 6.84
C LYS A 263 19.24 2.68 6.63
N ARG A 264 20.19 1.73 6.46
CA ARG A 264 21.61 2.00 6.32
C ARG A 264 22.23 1.16 5.22
N ASP A 265 21.78 1.35 4.01
CA ASP A 265 22.48 0.80 2.86
C ASP A 265 23.42 1.87 2.28
N ASP A 266 24.63 1.97 2.87
CA ASP A 266 25.72 2.80 2.37
C ASP A 266 26.63 2.05 1.39
N HIS A 267 26.21 0.87 0.92
CA HIS A 267 26.94 -0.02 0.00
C HIS A 267 28.32 -0.46 0.50
N ILE A 268 28.58 -0.38 1.81
CA ILE A 268 29.84 -0.83 2.40
C ILE A 268 29.66 -2.31 2.76
N GLU A 269 30.55 -3.15 2.23
CA GLU A 269 30.60 -4.57 2.53
C GLU A 269 30.67 -4.86 4.03
N GLY A 270 29.83 -5.80 4.51
CA GLY A 270 29.73 -6.14 5.95
C GLY A 270 28.91 -5.16 6.80
N ARG A 271 28.19 -4.21 6.20
CA ARG A 271 27.23 -3.33 6.87
C ARG A 271 25.77 -3.61 6.55
N ASN A 272 25.53 -4.55 5.63
CA ASN A 272 24.19 -4.97 5.27
C ASN A 272 23.63 -5.92 6.34
N ILE A 273 22.49 -5.57 6.91
CA ILE A 273 21.85 -6.38 7.96
C ILE A 273 21.49 -7.79 7.45
N TYR A 274 21.11 -7.93 6.21
CA TYR A 274 20.77 -9.24 5.65
C TYR A 274 22.00 -10.14 5.57
N GLU A 275 23.18 -9.61 5.19
CA GLU A 275 24.45 -10.36 5.21
C GLU A 275 24.85 -10.76 6.64
N ILE A 276 24.70 -9.86 7.62
CA ILE A 276 25.05 -10.12 9.03
C ILE A 276 24.25 -11.31 9.57
N PHE A 277 22.99 -11.48 9.13
CA PHE A 277 22.09 -12.56 9.52
C PHE A 277 21.93 -13.64 8.44
N ASP A 278 22.93 -13.79 7.55
CA ASP A 278 23.05 -14.84 6.55
C ASP A 278 21.81 -14.94 5.63
N HIS A 279 21.13 -13.82 5.38
CA HIS A 279 19.89 -13.66 4.59
C HIS A 279 18.70 -14.49 5.09
N ASN A 280 18.72 -14.96 6.32
CA ASN A 280 17.67 -15.76 6.90
C ASN A 280 16.57 -14.86 7.51
N ILE A 281 15.40 -14.78 6.89
CA ILE A 281 14.24 -14.06 7.40
C ILE A 281 13.26 -15.07 8.01
N ALA A 282 13.15 -15.08 9.35
CA ALA A 282 12.23 -15.96 10.05
C ALA A 282 10.78 -15.55 9.87
N TYR A 283 10.51 -14.24 9.84
CA TYR A 283 9.18 -13.72 9.55
C TYR A 283 9.25 -12.26 9.14
N GLU A 284 8.34 -11.86 8.24
CA GLU A 284 8.17 -10.47 7.83
C GLU A 284 6.69 -10.09 7.92
N ILE A 285 6.41 -8.98 8.60
CA ILE A 285 5.08 -8.38 8.64
C ILE A 285 5.16 -6.87 8.50
N ARG A 286 4.59 -6.36 7.43
CA ARG A 286 4.51 -4.92 7.11
C ARG A 286 3.24 -4.30 7.69
N LEU A 287 3.14 -2.97 7.63
CA LEU A 287 2.07 -2.19 8.23
C LEU A 287 0.67 -2.69 7.83
N GLN A 288 0.42 -2.86 6.54
CA GLN A 288 -0.89 -3.31 6.04
C GLN A 288 -1.26 -4.68 6.58
N LYS A 289 -0.35 -5.65 6.48
CA LYS A 289 -0.59 -7.00 7.00
C LYS A 289 -0.82 -7.00 8.50
N ALA A 290 -0.09 -6.15 9.24
CA ALA A 290 -0.27 -5.98 10.67
C ALA A 290 -1.66 -5.37 11.01
N MET A 291 -2.20 -4.53 10.13
CA MET A 291 -3.57 -4.00 10.26
C MET A 291 -4.63 -5.05 9.91
N GLU A 292 -4.43 -5.82 8.83
CA GLU A 292 -5.32 -6.93 8.45
C GLU A 292 -5.45 -7.97 9.56
N GLU A 293 -4.36 -8.22 10.28
CA GLU A 293 -4.31 -9.15 11.40
C GLU A 293 -4.74 -8.52 12.73
N ASP A 294 -5.27 -7.30 12.71
CA ASP A 294 -5.72 -6.55 13.89
C ASP A 294 -4.65 -6.45 15.01
N LEU A 295 -3.39 -6.32 14.62
CA LEU A 295 -2.28 -6.15 15.58
C LEU A 295 -2.07 -4.69 15.99
N LEU A 296 -2.60 -3.75 15.21
CA LEU A 296 -2.43 -2.32 15.40
C LEU A 296 -3.77 -1.64 15.70
N CYS A 297 -3.70 -0.48 16.33
CA CYS A 297 -4.84 0.39 16.54
C CYS A 297 -5.30 0.98 15.18
N PRO A 298 -6.60 1.00 14.87
CA PRO A 298 -7.13 1.70 13.71
C PRO A 298 -6.70 3.16 13.68
N PHE A 299 -6.61 3.74 12.49
CA PHE A 299 -6.29 5.15 12.35
C PHE A 299 -7.16 5.85 11.32
N HIS A 300 -7.32 7.15 11.51
CA HIS A 300 -7.93 8.05 10.54
C HIS A 300 -6.87 9.03 10.08
N TYR A 301 -6.45 8.90 8.82
CA TYR A 301 -5.45 9.78 8.22
C TYR A 301 -6.12 10.87 7.39
N PHE A 302 -5.72 12.10 7.65
CA PHE A 302 -6.18 13.29 6.93
C PHE A 302 -4.99 14.01 6.34
N GLY A 303 -4.85 13.95 5.02
CA GLY A 303 -3.94 14.79 4.26
C GLY A 303 -4.56 16.16 4.05
N ILE A 304 -4.05 17.15 4.77
CA ILE A 304 -4.58 18.51 4.84
C ILE A 304 -3.62 19.43 4.10
N THR A 305 -4.16 20.32 3.28
CA THR A 305 -3.35 21.33 2.61
C THR A 305 -2.68 22.25 3.62
N ASP A 306 -1.36 22.29 3.67
CA ASP A 306 -0.60 23.30 4.41
C ASP A 306 -0.63 24.61 3.63
N LEU A 307 -0.44 25.72 4.35
CA LEU A 307 -0.29 27.03 3.73
C LEU A 307 0.91 27.01 2.75
N GLU A 308 0.88 27.85 1.69
CA GLU A 308 1.91 27.83 0.65
C GLU A 308 3.29 28.14 1.20
N ILE A 309 4.18 27.14 1.20
CA ILE A 309 5.57 27.25 1.58
C ILE A 309 6.42 27.14 0.30
N VAL A 310 7.37 28.04 0.14
CA VAL A 310 8.39 27.90 -0.91
C VAL A 310 9.29 26.71 -0.56
N ASP A 311 9.33 25.70 -1.43
CA ASP A 311 10.10 24.46 -1.23
C ASP A 311 11.58 24.78 -0.94
N ASP A 312 12.04 24.45 0.26
CA ASP A 312 13.41 24.65 0.74
C ASP A 312 14.45 23.86 -0.06
N THR A 313 14.03 22.92 -0.88
CA THR A 313 14.93 21.98 -1.52
C THR A 313 15.35 22.33 -2.94
N MET A 314 14.58 23.16 -3.67
CA MET A 314 14.93 23.55 -5.06
C MET A 314 14.24 24.83 -5.56
N VAL A 315 14.90 25.94 -5.46
CA VAL A 315 14.77 26.98 -6.48
C VAL A 315 15.98 26.85 -7.41
N ASN A 316 15.77 26.29 -8.59
CA ASN A 316 16.75 26.20 -9.71
C ASN A 316 18.13 25.57 -9.40
N GLY A 317 18.19 24.58 -8.51
CA GLY A 317 19.47 23.90 -8.21
C GLY A 317 20.44 24.70 -7.32
N ASN A 318 20.09 25.89 -6.88
CA ASN A 318 20.87 26.71 -5.97
C ASN A 318 20.35 26.58 -4.53
N LYS A 319 21.29 26.54 -3.55
CA LYS A 319 20.93 26.61 -2.14
C LYS A 319 20.23 27.94 -1.85
N LEU A 320 19.11 27.88 -1.10
CA LEU A 320 18.39 29.05 -0.62
C LEU A 320 19.34 30.05 0.05
N THR A 321 19.12 31.32 -0.20
CA THR A 321 19.80 32.42 0.48
C THR A 321 19.44 32.45 1.98
N LYS A 322 20.24 33.12 2.76
CA LYS A 322 19.99 33.28 4.21
C LYS A 322 18.66 34.00 4.48
N GLU A 323 18.26 34.92 3.58
CA GLU A 323 17.01 35.68 3.68
C GLU A 323 15.79 34.81 3.36
N GLU A 324 15.83 33.97 2.30
CA GLU A 324 14.77 33.02 1.96
C GLU A 324 14.55 31.98 3.06
N LYS A 325 15.65 31.49 3.68
CA LYS A 325 15.55 30.55 4.83
C LYS A 325 14.90 31.20 6.04
N LEU A 326 15.17 32.48 6.28
CA LEU A 326 14.59 33.25 7.39
C LEU A 326 13.10 33.54 7.11
N GLN A 327 12.74 33.81 5.86
CA GLN A 327 11.38 34.05 5.44
C GLN A 327 10.52 32.80 5.58
N ASN A 328 11.02 31.64 5.16
CA ASN A 328 10.35 30.34 5.36
C ASN A 328 10.18 30.03 6.85
N PHE A 329 11.19 30.27 7.68
CA PHE A 329 11.09 30.08 9.13
C PHE A 329 9.99 30.95 9.77
N ARG A 330 9.91 32.21 9.41
CA ARG A 330 8.86 33.11 9.89
C ARG A 330 7.46 32.66 9.47
N PHE A 331 7.36 32.10 8.30
CA PHE A 331 6.10 31.55 7.79
C PHE A 331 5.69 30.27 8.52
N LEU A 332 6.61 29.31 8.66
CA LEU A 332 6.38 28.05 9.38
C LEU A 332 5.98 28.25 10.84
N THR A 333 6.38 29.36 11.44
CA THR A 333 6.07 29.70 12.82
C THR A 333 5.09 30.90 12.92
N SER A 334 4.35 31.22 11.86
CA SER A 334 3.36 32.30 11.88
C SER A 334 2.17 31.97 12.79
N ASP A 335 1.56 33.01 13.37
CA ASP A 335 0.37 32.82 14.21
C ASP A 335 -0.83 32.34 13.43
N GLU A 336 -0.91 32.67 12.14
CA GLU A 336 -1.95 32.17 11.24
C GLU A 336 -1.83 30.66 11.06
N ARG A 337 -0.62 30.15 10.82
CA ARG A 337 -0.39 28.70 10.71
C ARG A 337 -0.64 27.99 12.04
N VAL A 338 -0.21 28.57 13.16
CA VAL A 338 -0.46 28.01 14.50
C VAL A 338 -1.96 27.86 14.74
N LYS A 339 -2.76 28.90 14.50
CA LYS A 339 -4.22 28.86 14.65
C LYS A 339 -4.85 27.83 13.70
N TYR A 340 -4.39 27.80 12.45
CA TYR A 340 -4.89 26.83 11.46
C TYR A 340 -4.63 25.38 11.90
N VAL A 341 -3.42 25.08 12.39
CA VAL A 341 -3.10 23.75 12.93
C VAL A 341 -4.00 23.40 14.12
N MET A 342 -4.23 24.36 15.03
CA MET A 342 -5.10 24.15 16.18
C MET A 342 -6.56 23.88 15.76
N GLU A 343 -7.09 24.69 14.86
CA GLU A 343 -8.44 24.54 14.32
C GLU A 343 -8.64 23.16 13.64
N GLN A 344 -7.66 22.72 12.85
CA GLN A 344 -7.72 21.41 12.22
C GLN A 344 -7.61 20.27 13.26
N ALA A 345 -6.76 20.40 14.25
CA ALA A 345 -6.61 19.41 15.31
C ALA A 345 -7.90 19.26 16.15
N GLU A 346 -8.57 20.38 16.45
CA GLU A 346 -9.85 20.38 17.15
C GLU A 346 -10.99 19.84 16.26
N TYR A 347 -11.02 20.21 14.98
CA TYR A 347 -12.05 19.77 14.03
C TYR A 347 -12.06 18.26 13.83
N TYR A 348 -10.89 17.65 13.61
CA TYR A 348 -10.78 16.20 13.41
C TYR A 348 -10.77 15.42 14.73
N GLY A 349 -10.50 16.05 15.84
CA GLY A 349 -10.59 15.47 17.18
C GLY A 349 -9.60 14.33 17.45
N TYR A 350 -9.94 13.53 18.46
CA TYR A 350 -9.13 12.40 18.95
C TYR A 350 -10.03 11.36 19.63
N SER A 351 -9.54 10.14 19.83
CA SER A 351 -10.23 9.14 20.65
C SER A 351 -9.82 9.26 22.13
N GLY A 352 -10.72 8.87 23.04
CA GLY A 352 -10.48 8.92 24.49
C GLY A 352 -10.89 10.24 25.14
N ASN A 353 -10.50 10.40 26.41
CA ASN A 353 -11.02 11.48 27.26
C ASN A 353 -10.28 12.82 27.09
N ARG A 354 -9.05 12.81 26.65
CA ARG A 354 -8.23 13.99 26.36
C ARG A 354 -7.23 13.69 25.26
N VAL A 355 -6.72 14.75 24.62
CA VAL A 355 -5.65 14.63 23.65
C VAL A 355 -4.34 14.22 24.35
N LYS A 356 -3.64 13.26 23.73
CA LYS A 356 -2.27 12.85 24.04
C LYS A 356 -1.54 12.80 22.69
N GLY A 357 -0.99 13.95 22.31
CA GLY A 357 -0.57 14.18 20.93
C GLY A 357 0.95 14.26 20.73
N LEU A 358 1.39 13.90 19.52
CA LEU A 358 2.74 14.17 19.02
C LEU A 358 2.67 15.10 17.82
N ILE A 359 3.58 16.09 17.78
CA ILE A 359 3.75 16.98 16.63
C ILE A 359 5.18 16.80 16.11
N PHE A 360 5.30 16.39 14.86
CA PHE A 360 6.60 16.23 14.20
C PHE A 360 6.96 17.47 13.40
N CYS A 361 8.09 18.08 13.74
CA CYS A 361 8.64 19.29 13.13
C CYS A 361 9.90 19.01 12.32
N SER A 362 10.27 19.91 11.42
CA SER A 362 11.45 19.77 10.58
C SER A 362 12.75 20.15 11.31
N ARG A 363 12.69 21.08 12.26
CA ARG A 363 13.87 21.65 12.96
C ARG A 363 13.57 21.86 14.44
N ILE A 364 14.62 21.86 15.26
CA ILE A 364 14.52 22.07 16.71
C ILE A 364 14.04 23.49 17.03
N GLU A 365 14.55 24.48 16.29
CA GLU A 365 14.19 25.89 16.47
C GLU A 365 12.69 26.09 16.14
N GLU A 366 12.19 25.43 15.11
CA GLU A 366 10.77 25.43 14.74
C GLU A 366 9.92 24.81 15.86
N ALA A 367 10.31 23.65 16.38
CA ALA A 367 9.60 22.97 17.45
C ALA A 367 9.52 23.85 18.73
N ASN A 368 10.61 24.50 19.10
CA ASN A 368 10.65 25.39 20.26
C ASN A 368 9.75 26.62 20.09
N GLU A 369 9.80 27.27 18.92
CA GLU A 369 8.99 28.47 18.67
C GLU A 369 7.51 28.12 18.55
N LEU A 370 7.18 27.00 17.86
CA LEU A 370 5.80 26.54 17.78
C LEU A 370 5.24 26.12 19.15
N SER A 371 6.04 25.44 19.99
CA SER A 371 5.61 25.08 21.34
C SER A 371 5.27 26.32 22.17
N LYS A 372 6.11 27.35 22.09
CA LYS A 372 5.83 28.63 22.77
C LYS A 372 4.52 29.24 22.30
N LYS A 373 4.28 29.30 20.98
CA LYS A 373 3.09 29.92 20.42
C LYS A 373 1.83 29.08 20.70
N PHE A 374 1.89 27.77 20.63
CA PHE A 374 0.78 26.90 21.03
C PHE A 374 0.39 27.12 22.50
N ASN A 375 1.39 27.30 23.39
CA ASN A 375 1.16 27.61 24.80
C ASN A 375 0.54 29.00 24.98
N GLU A 376 0.93 30.01 24.20
CA GLU A 376 0.32 31.34 24.20
C GLU A 376 -1.16 31.30 23.76
N HIS A 377 -1.53 30.35 22.91
CA HIS A 377 -2.90 30.12 22.47
C HIS A 377 -3.70 29.10 23.30
N GLY A 378 -3.16 28.63 24.42
CA GLY A 378 -3.90 27.84 25.41
C GLY A 378 -3.66 26.32 25.37
N TRP A 379 -2.90 25.79 24.40
CA TRP A 379 -2.44 24.39 24.46
C TRP A 379 -1.32 24.25 25.50
N ARG A 380 -1.11 23.05 25.99
CA ARG A 380 0.00 22.72 26.91
C ARG A 380 0.98 21.84 26.19
N THR A 381 2.05 22.43 25.73
CA THR A 381 3.00 21.75 24.85
C THR A 381 4.43 21.90 25.39
N LEU A 382 5.27 20.95 25.03
CA LEU A 382 6.70 20.98 25.29
C LEU A 382 7.48 20.44 24.10
N ALA A 383 8.52 21.12 23.69
CA ALA A 383 9.41 20.67 22.65
C ALA A 383 10.55 19.82 23.25
N LEU A 384 10.82 18.66 22.64
CA LEU A 384 11.94 17.79 23.00
C LEU A 384 12.94 17.67 21.85
N SER A 385 14.22 17.70 22.21
CA SER A 385 15.36 17.58 21.29
C SER A 385 16.31 16.42 21.65
N GLY A 386 17.21 16.06 20.76
CA GLY A 386 18.25 15.06 21.00
C GLY A 386 19.20 15.45 22.15
N ALA A 387 19.27 16.74 22.51
CA ALA A 387 20.11 17.26 23.57
C ALA A 387 19.52 17.10 24.98
N ASP A 388 18.20 16.86 25.10
CA ASP A 388 17.54 16.73 26.40
C ASP A 388 17.93 15.42 27.09
N SER A 389 18.09 15.48 28.45
CA SER A 389 18.43 14.31 29.24
C SER A 389 17.33 13.25 29.25
N GLU A 390 17.69 11.98 29.52
CA GLU A 390 16.72 10.90 29.67
C GLU A 390 15.66 11.17 30.75
N GLU A 391 16.05 11.89 31.81
CA GLU A 391 15.15 12.22 32.91
C GLU A 391 14.08 13.24 32.45
N VAL A 392 14.47 14.29 31.72
CA VAL A 392 13.55 15.28 31.15
C VAL A 392 12.59 14.61 30.16
N ARG A 393 13.07 13.71 29.32
CA ARG A 393 12.22 12.99 28.37
C ARG A 393 11.21 12.10 29.09
N ARG A 394 11.62 11.37 30.12
CA ARG A 394 10.74 10.50 30.91
C ARG A 394 9.67 11.33 31.61
N ASP A 395 10.04 12.39 32.32
CA ASP A 395 9.10 13.29 32.98
C ASP A 395 8.09 13.89 31.98
N THR A 396 8.56 14.32 30.82
CA THR A 396 7.68 14.87 29.78
C THR A 396 6.69 13.85 29.25
N ILE A 397 7.11 12.59 29.05
CA ILE A 397 6.23 11.50 28.62
C ILE A 397 5.22 11.15 29.73
N GLU A 398 5.65 11.06 30.97
CA GLU A 398 4.78 10.81 32.13
C GLU A 398 3.69 11.90 32.22
N ARG A 399 4.05 13.16 32.01
CA ARG A 399 3.12 14.28 31.96
C ARG A 399 2.15 14.19 30.76
N LEU A 400 2.57 13.72 29.60
CA LEU A 400 1.68 13.51 28.45
C LEU A 400 0.68 12.39 28.71
N VAL A 401 1.12 11.31 29.34
CA VAL A 401 0.30 10.11 29.58
C VAL A 401 -0.67 10.28 30.75
N ASN A 402 -0.30 11.08 31.74
CA ASN A 402 -1.14 11.35 32.92
C ASN A 402 -2.51 11.91 32.50
N ASP A 403 -3.57 11.43 33.14
CA ASP A 403 -4.96 11.84 32.85
C ASP A 403 -5.39 13.16 33.55
N ASP A 404 -4.50 13.83 34.29
CA ASP A 404 -4.79 15.13 34.87
C ASP A 404 -4.96 16.18 33.76
N ILE A 405 -5.99 16.98 33.85
CA ILE A 405 -6.32 18.03 32.88
C ILE A 405 -5.28 19.15 32.80
N ASN A 406 -4.40 19.26 33.78
CA ASN A 406 -3.33 20.27 33.82
C ASN A 406 -2.03 19.78 33.19
N GLU A 407 -1.97 18.57 32.72
CA GLU A 407 -0.80 17.99 32.09
C GLU A 407 -0.70 18.30 30.58
N LEU A 408 0.40 17.85 29.94
CA LEU A 408 0.69 18.17 28.54
C LEU A 408 -0.34 17.59 27.57
N ASP A 409 -0.73 18.38 26.59
CA ASP A 409 -1.58 17.98 25.47
C ASP A 409 -0.73 17.43 24.32
N TYR A 410 0.40 18.06 24.04
CA TYR A 410 1.29 17.62 22.94
C TYR A 410 2.76 17.71 23.31
N ILE A 411 3.54 16.82 22.71
CA ILE A 411 5.00 16.93 22.66
C ILE A 411 5.40 17.23 21.21
N LEU A 412 6.17 18.29 21.00
CA LEU A 412 6.79 18.60 19.72
C LEU A 412 8.16 17.93 19.62
N SER A 413 8.48 17.36 18.49
CA SER A 413 9.73 16.62 18.30
C SER A 413 10.27 16.71 16.89
N VAL A 414 11.64 16.63 16.82
CA VAL A 414 12.36 16.48 15.57
C VAL A 414 12.95 15.12 15.54
N ASP A 415 12.88 14.09 15.25
CA ASP A 415 13.53 12.75 15.17
C ASP A 415 13.62 11.95 16.47
N ILE A 416 13.40 12.50 17.67
CA ILE A 416 13.60 11.76 18.93
C ILE A 416 12.62 10.59 19.06
N PHE A 417 11.38 10.82 18.63
CA PHE A 417 10.32 9.81 18.66
C PHE A 417 10.34 8.89 17.43
N SER A 418 11.32 9.04 16.53
CA SER A 418 11.50 8.13 15.41
C SER A 418 11.98 6.75 15.86
N GLU A 419 12.70 6.66 17.01
CA GLU A 419 13.24 5.41 17.53
C GLU A 419 13.14 5.33 19.07
N GLY A 420 12.75 4.18 19.59
CA GLY A 420 12.98 3.81 21.00
C GLY A 420 12.08 4.42 22.07
N VAL A 421 11.10 5.24 21.74
CA VAL A 421 10.11 5.74 22.71
C VAL A 421 8.78 5.05 22.47
N ASP A 422 8.23 4.46 23.51
CA ASP A 422 6.96 3.73 23.51
C ASP A 422 5.93 4.48 24.32
N VAL A 423 4.93 5.06 23.64
CA VAL A 423 3.80 5.75 24.27
C VAL A 423 2.52 5.27 23.57
N PRO A 424 1.98 4.10 23.98
CA PRO A 424 0.77 3.53 23.38
C PRO A 424 -0.46 4.44 23.43
N GLU A 425 -0.51 5.33 24.43
CA GLU A 425 -1.64 6.21 24.71
C GLU A 425 -1.80 7.36 23.71
N ILE A 426 -0.84 7.57 22.79
CA ILE A 426 -0.93 8.61 21.76
C ILE A 426 -2.18 8.38 20.91
N ASN A 427 -3.06 9.39 20.86
CA ASN A 427 -4.33 9.33 20.14
C ASN A 427 -4.46 10.38 19.02
N GLN A 428 -3.50 11.31 18.90
CA GLN A 428 -3.40 12.23 17.78
C GLN A 428 -1.94 12.44 17.38
N VAL A 429 -1.67 12.44 16.06
CA VAL A 429 -0.34 12.71 15.50
C VAL A 429 -0.47 13.81 14.47
N ILE A 430 0.33 14.87 14.60
CA ILE A 430 0.36 15.98 13.66
C ILE A 430 1.73 16.03 12.99
N MET A 431 1.73 16.02 11.67
CA MET A 431 2.93 16.03 10.84
C MET A 431 3.07 17.40 10.16
N LEU A 432 4.00 18.21 10.66
CA LEU A 432 4.31 19.55 10.13
C LEU A 432 5.60 19.56 9.29
N ARG A 433 6.08 18.41 8.91
CA ARG A 433 7.29 18.26 8.11
C ARG A 433 7.05 17.45 6.83
N PRO A 434 7.80 17.74 5.73
CA PRO A 434 7.69 16.97 4.51
C PRO A 434 8.13 15.51 4.72
N THR A 435 7.40 14.59 4.12
CA THR A 435 7.79 13.18 4.06
C THR A 435 8.99 13.01 3.14
N GLN A 436 10.14 12.65 3.70
CA GLN A 436 11.37 12.42 2.94
C GLN A 436 11.55 10.96 2.51
N SER A 437 10.94 10.04 3.27
CA SER A 437 11.04 8.61 3.03
C SER A 437 9.78 7.90 3.54
N PRO A 438 9.22 6.94 2.78
CA PRO A 438 8.12 6.10 3.24
C PRO A 438 8.44 5.40 4.57
N ILE A 439 9.70 5.01 4.77
CA ILE A 439 10.16 4.32 5.98
C ILE A 439 10.01 5.22 7.22
N VAL A 440 10.51 6.46 7.13
CA VAL A 440 10.42 7.43 8.25
C VAL A 440 8.96 7.78 8.54
N PHE A 441 8.15 7.94 7.50
CA PHE A 441 6.72 8.19 7.62
C PHE A 441 6.01 7.07 8.40
N ILE A 442 6.21 5.82 7.99
CA ILE A 442 5.64 4.65 8.66
C ILE A 442 6.14 4.51 10.11
N GLN A 443 7.41 4.83 10.39
CA GLN A 443 7.92 4.80 11.76
C GLN A 443 7.25 5.83 12.66
N GLN A 444 6.97 7.01 12.15
CA GLN A 444 6.27 8.07 12.88
C GLN A 444 4.80 7.71 13.11
N LEU A 445 4.11 7.23 12.08
CA LEU A 445 2.76 6.69 12.19
C LEU A 445 2.71 5.58 13.23
N GLY A 446 3.60 4.62 13.17
CA GLY A 446 3.62 3.45 14.02
C GLY A 446 3.72 3.75 15.52
N ARG A 447 4.15 4.95 15.90
CA ARG A 447 4.15 5.38 17.31
C ARG A 447 2.74 5.56 17.86
N GLY A 448 1.83 6.07 17.05
CA GLY A 448 0.43 6.20 17.39
C GLY A 448 -0.39 4.95 17.18
N LEU A 449 0.11 3.96 16.42
CA LEU A 449 -0.70 2.79 16.04
C LEU A 449 -0.69 1.64 17.07
N ARG A 450 -0.13 1.82 18.26
CA ARG A 450 -0.21 0.82 19.32
C ARG A 450 -1.58 0.82 19.98
N LYS A 451 -2.08 -0.36 20.30
CA LYS A 451 -3.31 -0.50 21.08
C LYS A 451 -3.06 -0.09 22.53
N ALA A 452 -3.95 0.71 23.08
CA ALA A 452 -3.96 1.09 24.49
C ALA A 452 -5.38 1.02 25.04
N GLU A 453 -5.49 0.89 26.35
CA GLU A 453 -6.77 0.99 27.05
C GLU A 453 -7.34 2.40 26.86
N ASP A 454 -8.64 2.54 26.62
CA ASP A 454 -9.35 3.80 26.36
C ASP A 454 -8.98 4.52 25.04
N LYS A 455 -8.27 3.83 24.12
CA LYS A 455 -7.97 4.33 22.78
C LYS A 455 -8.57 3.41 21.71
N GLU A 456 -9.55 3.91 20.98
CA GLU A 456 -10.23 3.16 19.92
C GLU A 456 -9.55 3.34 18.57
N TYR A 457 -9.02 4.55 18.29
CA TYR A 457 -8.33 4.91 17.05
C TYR A 457 -7.33 6.05 17.29
N VAL A 458 -6.52 6.30 16.27
CA VAL A 458 -5.59 7.44 16.23
C VAL A 458 -5.98 8.35 15.09
N VAL A 459 -5.99 9.65 15.32
CA VAL A 459 -6.13 10.66 14.27
C VAL A 459 -4.75 11.12 13.84
N ILE A 460 -4.51 11.11 12.53
CA ILE A 460 -3.25 11.55 11.92
C ILE A 460 -3.55 12.70 10.99
N LEU A 461 -2.98 13.85 11.29
CA LEU A 461 -3.10 15.07 10.50
C LEU A 461 -1.76 15.33 9.81
N ASP A 462 -1.73 15.19 8.50
CA ASP A 462 -0.53 15.43 7.70
C ASP A 462 -0.69 16.71 6.88
N PHE A 463 0.06 17.74 7.23
CA PHE A 463 0.02 19.04 6.57
C PHE A 463 0.88 19.04 5.31
N ILE A 464 0.21 18.80 4.18
CA ILE A 464 0.85 18.59 2.87
C ILE A 464 1.14 19.93 2.20
N GLY A 465 2.41 20.34 2.24
CA GLY A 465 2.93 21.46 1.50
C GLY A 465 3.18 21.12 0.01
N ASN A 466 3.79 22.06 -0.72
CA ASN A 466 4.11 21.88 -2.14
C ASN A 466 5.47 21.17 -2.33
N TYR A 467 5.59 19.91 -1.90
CA TYR A 467 6.83 19.13 -1.92
C TYR A 467 6.87 18.15 -3.09
N LYS A 468 8.06 17.96 -3.67
CA LYS A 468 8.27 17.03 -4.81
C LYS A 468 8.03 15.56 -4.48
N ASN A 469 8.16 15.19 -3.21
CA ASN A 469 8.08 13.82 -2.74
C ASN A 469 6.71 13.43 -2.18
N ASN A 470 5.68 14.25 -2.35
CA ASN A 470 4.33 13.97 -1.87
C ASN A 470 3.76 12.63 -2.38
N PHE A 471 4.20 12.16 -3.55
CA PHE A 471 3.84 10.84 -4.08
C PHE A 471 4.28 9.67 -3.18
N MET A 472 5.25 9.89 -2.28
CA MET A 472 5.69 8.86 -1.33
C MET A 472 4.66 8.57 -0.23
N ILE A 473 3.79 9.53 0.08
CA ILE A 473 2.76 9.38 1.11
C ILE A 473 1.78 8.23 0.76
N PRO A 474 1.10 8.26 -0.41
CA PRO A 474 0.20 7.16 -0.79
C PRO A 474 0.95 5.82 -0.97
N ILE A 475 2.20 5.82 -1.43
CA ILE A 475 3.02 4.59 -1.52
C ILE A 475 3.27 4.02 -0.11
N ALA A 476 3.62 4.86 0.86
CA ALA A 476 3.84 4.43 2.23
C ALA A 476 2.57 3.88 2.89
N LEU A 477 1.43 4.54 2.68
CA LEU A 477 0.14 4.16 3.24
C LEU A 477 -0.44 2.91 2.57
N SER A 478 -0.31 2.78 1.23
CA SER A 478 -0.80 1.61 0.49
C SER A 478 0.11 0.40 0.63
N GLY A 479 1.39 0.60 0.92
CA GLY A 479 2.41 -0.46 0.84
C GLY A 479 2.73 -0.91 -0.59
N ASP A 480 2.10 -0.31 -1.61
CA ASP A 480 2.34 -0.62 -3.02
C ASP A 480 3.67 -0.02 -3.50
N ARG A 481 4.68 -0.85 -3.56
CA ARG A 481 6.02 -0.52 -4.07
C ARG A 481 6.17 -0.69 -5.58
N SER A 482 5.09 -0.96 -6.28
CA SER A 482 5.14 -1.11 -7.75
C SER A 482 5.54 0.19 -8.45
N TYR A 483 5.42 1.34 -7.78
CA TYR A 483 5.60 2.69 -8.33
C TYR A 483 4.76 2.94 -9.58
N ASN A 484 3.65 2.22 -9.70
CA ASN A 484 2.69 2.43 -10.76
C ASN A 484 1.90 3.72 -10.50
N LYS A 485 2.08 4.71 -11.37
CA LYS A 485 1.44 6.03 -11.23
C LYS A 485 -0.09 5.93 -11.11
N ASP A 486 -0.69 5.00 -11.85
CA ASP A 486 -2.14 4.80 -11.84
C ASP A 486 -2.63 4.21 -10.52
N ASN A 487 -1.88 3.24 -9.95
CA ASN A 487 -2.20 2.70 -8.63
C ASN A 487 -2.12 3.77 -7.55
N VAL A 488 -1.07 4.60 -7.60
CA VAL A 488 -0.90 5.72 -6.66
C VAL A 488 -2.07 6.70 -6.76
N ARG A 489 -2.46 7.10 -7.98
CA ARG A 489 -3.59 8.02 -8.20
C ARG A 489 -4.90 7.40 -7.72
N LYS A 490 -5.16 6.15 -8.09
CA LYS A 490 -6.37 5.43 -7.65
C LYS A 490 -6.44 5.35 -6.13
N TYR A 491 -5.31 5.07 -5.48
CA TYR A 491 -5.24 5.02 -4.03
C TYR A 491 -5.58 6.38 -3.38
N VAL A 492 -5.10 7.48 -3.93
CA VAL A 492 -5.39 8.83 -3.42
C VAL A 492 -6.88 9.18 -3.54
N VAL A 493 -7.54 8.73 -4.59
CA VAL A 493 -8.97 8.98 -4.81
C VAL A 493 -9.86 8.03 -3.99
N SER A 494 -9.50 6.75 -3.95
CA SER A 494 -10.33 5.67 -3.40
C SER A 494 -9.81 5.11 -2.08
N GLY A 495 -8.91 5.81 -1.40
CA GLY A 495 -8.15 5.31 -0.23
C GLY A 495 -8.99 4.63 0.85
N ASN A 496 -10.20 5.12 1.11
CA ASN A 496 -11.10 4.53 2.11
C ASN A 496 -11.59 3.12 1.80
N SER A 497 -11.59 2.71 0.53
CA SER A 497 -12.07 1.38 0.12
C SER A 497 -10.96 0.32 0.07
N LEU A 498 -9.69 0.74 0.21
CA LEU A 498 -8.52 -0.11 0.00
C LEU A 498 -7.76 -0.46 1.28
N ILE A 499 -8.10 0.17 2.42
CA ILE A 499 -7.43 -0.09 3.70
C ILE A 499 -8.19 -1.14 4.50
N PRO A 500 -7.51 -2.15 5.04
CA PRO A 500 -8.13 -3.14 5.90
C PRO A 500 -8.64 -2.55 7.22
N GLY A 501 -9.75 -3.07 7.72
CA GLY A 501 -10.28 -2.75 9.03
C GLY A 501 -11.07 -1.44 9.09
N ALA A 502 -11.07 -0.79 10.25
CA ALA A 502 -11.79 0.45 10.54
C ALA A 502 -10.98 1.73 10.24
N SER A 503 -9.81 1.60 9.63
CA SER A 503 -8.96 2.74 9.27
C SER A 503 -9.52 3.48 8.04
N THR A 504 -9.28 4.79 7.97
CA THR A 504 -9.68 5.62 6.83
C THR A 504 -8.54 6.53 6.38
N ILE A 505 -8.51 6.83 5.09
CA ILE A 505 -7.59 7.83 4.52
C ILE A 505 -8.39 8.84 3.73
N HIS A 506 -8.17 10.09 4.02
CA HIS A 506 -8.79 11.21 3.34
C HIS A 506 -7.73 12.24 2.96
N PHE A 507 -7.78 12.72 1.72
CA PHE A 507 -7.00 13.85 1.23
C PHE A 507 -7.97 14.95 0.80
N ASP A 508 -7.71 16.18 1.18
CA ASP A 508 -8.43 17.31 0.60
C ASP A 508 -8.06 17.51 -0.89
N GLU A 509 -8.87 18.26 -1.63
CA GLU A 509 -8.72 18.38 -3.09
C GLU A 509 -7.37 18.99 -3.50
N ILE A 510 -6.89 19.98 -2.78
CA ILE A 510 -5.59 20.62 -3.07
C ILE A 510 -4.42 19.66 -2.75
N SER A 511 -4.54 18.87 -1.67
CA SER A 511 -3.55 17.83 -1.35
C SER A 511 -3.52 16.74 -2.40
N LYS A 512 -4.68 16.31 -2.93
CA LYS A 512 -4.77 15.39 -4.08
C LYS A 512 -4.04 15.97 -5.30
N GLU A 513 -4.32 17.22 -5.66
CA GLU A 513 -3.66 17.91 -6.75
C GLU A 513 -2.15 17.97 -6.55
N ARG A 514 -1.67 18.35 -5.35
CA ARG A 514 -0.24 18.38 -5.02
C ARG A 514 0.42 17.00 -5.13
N ILE A 515 -0.25 15.95 -4.69
CA ILE A 515 0.25 14.57 -4.83
C ILE A 515 0.29 14.18 -6.31
N PHE A 516 -0.75 14.47 -7.09
CA PHE A 516 -0.80 14.15 -8.52
C PHE A 516 0.28 14.89 -9.31
N ASN A 517 0.47 16.18 -9.05
CA ASN A 517 1.56 16.97 -9.63
C ASN A 517 2.94 16.39 -9.29
N ALA A 518 3.10 15.86 -8.09
CA ALA A 518 4.33 15.17 -7.69
C ALA A 518 4.49 13.83 -8.43
N VAL A 519 3.41 13.05 -8.60
CA VAL A 519 3.40 11.80 -9.38
C VAL A 519 3.76 12.06 -10.84
N ASP A 520 3.23 13.13 -11.45
CA ASP A 520 3.49 13.48 -12.84
C ASP A 520 4.93 13.94 -13.08
N LYS A 521 5.44 14.75 -12.16
CA LYS A 521 6.83 15.22 -12.14
C LYS A 521 7.83 14.17 -11.66
N MET A 522 7.39 12.96 -11.34
CA MET A 522 8.25 11.86 -10.91
C MET A 522 9.25 11.51 -12.02
N LYS A 523 10.42 12.13 -11.96
CA LYS A 523 11.56 11.93 -12.87
C LYS A 523 12.52 10.95 -12.21
N GLY A 524 13.17 10.11 -13.04
CA GLY A 524 14.23 9.24 -12.55
C GLY A 524 13.72 7.85 -12.13
N MET A 525 12.75 7.29 -12.87
CA MET A 525 12.31 5.90 -12.66
C MET A 525 13.49 4.93 -12.56
N LYS A 526 14.56 5.18 -13.31
CA LYS A 526 15.81 4.41 -13.21
C LYS A 526 16.47 4.47 -11.83
N ALA A 527 16.31 5.57 -11.09
CA ALA A 527 16.80 5.66 -9.71
C ALA A 527 16.00 4.77 -8.75
N PHE A 528 14.67 4.75 -8.88
CA PHE A 528 13.81 3.86 -8.10
C PHE A 528 14.04 2.39 -8.45
N ILE A 529 14.22 2.07 -9.75
CA ILE A 529 14.58 0.71 -10.19
C ILE A 529 15.92 0.30 -9.53
N LYS A 530 16.90 1.18 -9.52
CA LYS A 530 18.21 0.91 -8.89
C LYS A 530 18.06 0.69 -7.38
N GLU A 531 17.29 1.53 -6.69
CA GLU A 531 17.05 1.41 -5.25
C GLU A 531 16.34 0.08 -4.91
N SER A 532 15.24 -0.23 -5.61
CA SER A 532 14.52 -1.50 -5.46
C SER A 532 15.40 -2.70 -5.79
N TYR A 533 16.22 -2.63 -6.85
CA TYR A 533 17.17 -3.67 -7.20
C TYR A 533 18.18 -3.93 -6.07
N ILE A 534 18.78 -2.88 -5.52
CA ILE A 534 19.77 -2.99 -4.45
C ILE A 534 19.13 -3.56 -3.18
N SER A 535 17.97 -3.05 -2.79
CA SER A 535 17.21 -3.56 -1.63
C SER A 535 16.93 -5.05 -1.78
N LEU A 536 16.42 -5.45 -2.94
CA LEU A 536 16.10 -6.86 -3.21
C LEU A 536 17.36 -7.74 -3.29
N LYS A 537 18.44 -7.24 -3.92
CA LYS A 537 19.73 -7.94 -3.97
C LYS A 537 20.28 -8.19 -2.56
N ASN A 538 20.25 -7.18 -1.70
CA ASN A 538 20.71 -7.29 -0.31
C ASN A 538 19.86 -8.29 0.49
N ARG A 539 18.56 -8.24 0.32
CA ARG A 539 17.62 -9.16 0.98
C ARG A 539 17.84 -10.61 0.57
N LEU A 540 18.06 -10.88 -0.72
CA LEU A 540 18.23 -12.23 -1.26
C LEU A 540 19.67 -12.76 -1.19
N GLY A 541 20.66 -11.90 -0.97
CA GLY A 541 22.08 -12.28 -0.97
C GLY A 541 22.63 -12.73 -2.32
N ARG A 542 21.89 -12.45 -3.40
CA ARG A 542 22.24 -12.80 -4.78
C ARG A 542 21.69 -11.77 -5.74
N ILE A 543 22.19 -11.80 -6.97
CA ILE A 543 21.54 -11.02 -8.05
C ILE A 543 20.08 -11.47 -8.16
N PRO A 544 19.10 -10.55 -7.98
CA PRO A 544 17.69 -10.85 -8.15
C PRO A 544 17.42 -11.36 -9.57
N ARG A 545 16.43 -12.20 -9.72
CA ARG A 545 15.82 -12.56 -10.99
C ARG A 545 14.64 -11.63 -11.27
N LEU A 546 14.19 -11.55 -12.51
CA LEU A 546 13.02 -10.73 -12.83
C LEU A 546 11.77 -11.17 -12.05
N ILE A 547 11.61 -12.48 -11.82
CA ILE A 547 10.50 -13.03 -11.03
C ILE A 547 10.57 -12.61 -9.55
N ASP A 548 11.77 -12.44 -8.99
CA ASP A 548 11.92 -12.06 -7.59
C ASP A 548 11.30 -10.67 -7.30
N PHE A 549 11.32 -9.75 -8.25
CA PHE A 549 10.65 -8.45 -8.12
C PHE A 549 9.14 -8.60 -7.99
N TYR A 550 8.56 -9.52 -8.76
CA TYR A 550 7.13 -9.78 -8.71
C TYR A 550 6.72 -10.49 -7.41
N GLU A 551 7.42 -11.56 -7.04
CA GLU A 551 7.13 -12.37 -5.85
C GLU A 551 7.34 -11.61 -4.53
N ASN A 552 8.24 -10.63 -4.51
CA ASN A 552 8.51 -9.81 -3.32
C ASN A 552 7.76 -8.47 -3.32
N GLU A 553 6.80 -8.28 -4.22
CA GLU A 553 5.99 -7.05 -4.33
C GLU A 553 6.85 -5.77 -4.44
N GLU A 554 8.01 -5.89 -5.08
CA GLU A 554 8.88 -4.77 -5.40
C GLU A 554 8.43 -4.10 -6.71
N ILE A 555 9.27 -3.25 -7.30
CA ILE A 555 8.90 -2.54 -8.54
C ILE A 555 8.36 -3.48 -9.62
N ASP A 556 7.25 -3.09 -10.27
CA ASP A 556 6.64 -3.94 -11.32
C ASP A 556 7.65 -4.25 -12.44
N PRO A 557 7.90 -5.52 -12.78
CA PRO A 557 8.76 -5.92 -13.89
C PRO A 557 8.48 -5.20 -15.21
N LEU A 558 7.22 -4.85 -15.50
CA LEU A 558 6.86 -4.07 -16.71
C LEU A 558 7.47 -2.67 -16.72
N ILE A 559 7.67 -2.06 -15.56
CA ILE A 559 8.33 -0.75 -15.45
C ILE A 559 9.81 -0.90 -15.77
N ILE A 560 10.45 -1.98 -15.31
CA ILE A 560 11.85 -2.28 -15.62
C ILE A 560 12.01 -2.42 -17.14
N ILE A 561 11.14 -3.19 -17.78
CA ILE A 561 11.18 -3.42 -19.22
C ILE A 561 10.92 -2.13 -20.02
N ARG A 562 10.01 -1.29 -19.56
CA ARG A 562 9.74 0.02 -20.18
C ARG A 562 10.97 0.92 -20.19
N GLU A 563 11.76 0.93 -19.10
CA GLU A 563 12.92 1.81 -18.93
C GLU A 563 14.21 1.26 -19.55
N TYR A 564 14.37 -0.05 -19.58
CA TYR A 564 15.61 -0.70 -20.01
C TYR A 564 15.45 -1.65 -21.21
N LYS A 565 14.22 -1.91 -21.69
CA LYS A 565 13.82 -2.84 -22.76
C LYS A 565 13.95 -4.30 -22.41
N THR A 566 15.01 -4.71 -21.70
CA THR A 566 15.23 -6.07 -21.19
C THR A 566 15.76 -6.01 -19.77
N TYR A 567 15.55 -7.07 -19.00
CA TYR A 567 16.15 -7.21 -17.68
C TYR A 567 17.66 -7.27 -17.74
N TYR A 568 18.20 -7.98 -18.72
CA TYR A 568 19.64 -8.03 -19.02
C TYR A 568 20.28 -6.64 -19.19
N ALA A 569 19.64 -5.75 -19.95
CA ALA A 569 20.16 -4.39 -20.13
C ALA A 569 20.18 -3.58 -18.82
N MET A 570 19.21 -3.79 -17.94
CA MET A 570 19.25 -3.23 -16.60
C MET A 570 20.43 -3.78 -15.79
N LEU A 571 20.61 -5.11 -15.77
CA LEU A 571 21.72 -5.74 -15.05
C LEU A 571 23.09 -5.22 -15.52
N LYS A 572 23.32 -5.15 -16.82
CA LYS A 572 24.56 -4.58 -17.41
C LYS A 572 24.79 -3.12 -17.01
N SER A 573 23.71 -2.36 -16.79
CA SER A 573 23.80 -0.97 -16.33
C SER A 573 24.17 -0.85 -14.85
N LEU A 574 23.70 -1.78 -14.00
CA LEU A 574 23.84 -1.71 -12.55
C LEU A 574 25.05 -2.50 -12.01
N GLU A 575 25.34 -3.67 -12.59
CA GLU A 575 26.41 -4.59 -12.16
C GLU A 575 27.68 -4.42 -13.00
N LYS A 576 28.36 -3.29 -12.81
CA LYS A 576 29.58 -2.98 -13.57
C LYS A 576 30.79 -3.85 -13.21
N ASP A 577 30.83 -4.32 -11.97
CA ASP A 577 31.97 -5.04 -11.40
C ASP A 577 31.83 -6.57 -11.43
N GLN A 578 30.65 -7.08 -11.78
CA GLN A 578 30.38 -8.52 -11.87
C GLN A 578 30.39 -8.98 -13.33
N ARG A 579 30.96 -10.17 -13.58
CA ARG A 579 30.88 -10.81 -14.89
C ARG A 579 29.46 -11.36 -15.11
N ILE A 580 28.63 -10.61 -15.82
CA ILE A 580 27.41 -11.13 -16.43
C ILE A 580 27.81 -11.70 -17.79
N GLU A 581 27.46 -12.95 -18.05
CA GLU A 581 27.72 -13.59 -19.34
C GLU A 581 27.11 -12.78 -20.48
N GLU A 582 27.77 -12.74 -21.62
CA GLU A 582 27.33 -11.91 -22.73
C GLU A 582 26.16 -12.57 -23.48
N VAL A 583 25.17 -11.79 -23.79
CA VAL A 583 24.01 -12.13 -24.61
C VAL A 583 24.21 -11.49 -25.97
N SER A 584 24.06 -12.26 -27.04
CA SER A 584 24.21 -11.78 -28.40
C SER A 584 23.10 -10.81 -28.83
N ASP A 585 23.33 -10.02 -29.86
CA ASP A 585 22.31 -9.09 -30.39
C ASP A 585 21.04 -9.81 -30.86
N GLU A 586 21.14 -11.04 -31.39
CA GLU A 586 20.02 -11.84 -31.81
C GLU A 586 19.20 -12.32 -30.57
N GLU A 587 19.87 -12.76 -29.52
CA GLU A 587 19.24 -13.14 -28.25
C GLU A 587 18.57 -11.95 -27.58
N LEU A 588 19.23 -10.79 -27.55
CA LEU A 588 18.65 -9.55 -27.03
C LEU A 588 17.39 -9.14 -27.80
N LEU A 589 17.39 -9.33 -29.12
CA LEU A 589 16.22 -9.05 -29.94
C LEU A 589 15.02 -9.90 -29.53
N ILE A 590 15.25 -11.20 -29.30
CA ILE A 590 14.20 -12.12 -28.82
C ILE A 590 13.71 -11.73 -27.43
N LEU A 591 14.64 -11.48 -26.49
CA LEU A 591 14.29 -11.06 -25.12
C LEU A 591 13.52 -9.73 -25.10
N GLU A 592 13.95 -8.74 -25.90
CA GLU A 592 13.24 -7.46 -26.01
C GLU A 592 11.80 -7.65 -26.52
N TYR A 593 11.63 -8.44 -27.58
CA TYR A 593 10.33 -8.72 -28.17
C TYR A 593 9.39 -9.44 -27.19
N LEU A 594 9.86 -10.54 -26.60
CA LEU A 594 9.08 -11.34 -25.66
C LEU A 594 8.72 -10.54 -24.41
N SER A 595 9.68 -9.80 -23.85
CA SER A 595 9.42 -8.93 -22.70
C SER A 595 8.34 -7.87 -23.00
N LYS A 596 8.39 -7.27 -24.19
CA LYS A 596 7.40 -6.29 -24.65
C LYS A 596 6.02 -6.89 -24.93
N THR A 597 5.97 -8.15 -25.36
CA THR A 597 4.75 -8.75 -25.94
C THR A 597 4.02 -9.66 -24.97
N ILE A 598 4.71 -10.53 -24.23
CA ILE A 598 4.08 -11.58 -23.42
C ILE A 598 4.31 -11.44 -21.91
N LEU A 599 5.26 -10.62 -21.46
CA LEU A 599 5.54 -10.47 -20.03
C LEU A 599 4.35 -9.93 -19.23
N SER A 600 3.45 -9.16 -19.86
CA SER A 600 2.22 -8.66 -19.21
C SER A 600 1.33 -9.78 -18.68
N GLY A 601 1.45 -10.98 -19.25
CA GLY A 601 0.71 -12.16 -18.82
C GLY A 601 -0.79 -12.09 -19.09
N VAL A 602 -1.27 -11.26 -20.02
CA VAL A 602 -2.71 -11.13 -20.32
C VAL A 602 -3.29 -12.38 -20.98
N ARG A 603 -2.42 -13.20 -21.58
CA ARG A 603 -2.76 -14.44 -22.28
C ARG A 603 -1.67 -15.51 -22.05
N PRO A 604 -2.00 -16.76 -21.67
CA PRO A 604 -0.99 -17.72 -21.22
C PRO A 604 -0.44 -18.64 -22.34
N GLN A 605 -1.10 -18.79 -23.50
CA GLN A 605 -0.75 -19.83 -24.47
C GLN A 605 0.66 -19.67 -25.07
N GLU A 606 1.15 -18.45 -25.31
CA GLU A 606 2.52 -18.21 -25.75
C GLU A 606 3.54 -18.62 -24.70
N LEU A 607 3.24 -18.26 -23.46
CA LEU A 607 4.08 -18.56 -22.29
C LEU A 607 4.15 -20.07 -22.06
N GLU A 608 3.00 -20.76 -22.16
CA GLU A 608 2.93 -22.20 -21.97
C GLU A 608 3.63 -22.94 -23.12
N LEU A 609 3.46 -22.50 -24.37
CA LEU A 609 4.19 -23.06 -25.51
C LEU A 609 5.71 -22.90 -25.33
N LEU A 610 6.18 -21.72 -24.94
CA LEU A 610 7.60 -21.49 -24.66
C LEU A 610 8.11 -22.34 -23.50
N LYS A 611 7.33 -22.48 -22.41
CA LYS A 611 7.64 -23.35 -21.28
C LYS A 611 7.82 -24.82 -21.71
N LEU A 612 6.92 -25.33 -22.54
CA LEU A 612 7.04 -26.66 -23.12
C LEU A 612 8.29 -26.80 -24.02
N MET A 613 8.59 -25.77 -24.82
CA MET A 613 9.74 -25.73 -25.70
C MET A 613 11.09 -25.54 -25.00
N LEU A 614 11.13 -25.19 -23.74
CA LEU A 614 12.39 -25.26 -22.99
C LEU A 614 12.91 -26.70 -22.89
N ASN A 615 11.99 -27.68 -22.86
CA ASN A 615 12.32 -29.09 -22.62
C ASN A 615 12.04 -30.00 -23.84
N HIS A 616 11.38 -29.51 -24.87
CA HIS A 616 10.95 -30.33 -26.03
C HIS A 616 11.28 -29.59 -27.34
N ASP A 617 11.85 -30.31 -28.31
CA ASP A 617 12.12 -29.76 -29.64
C ASP A 617 10.84 -29.62 -30.48
N GLU A 618 9.83 -30.42 -30.15
CA GLU A 618 8.57 -30.47 -30.83
C GLU A 618 7.41 -30.61 -29.80
N VAL A 619 6.33 -29.86 -30.01
CA VAL A 619 5.14 -29.85 -29.19
C VAL A 619 3.93 -30.05 -30.09
N SER A 620 3.11 -31.09 -29.83
CA SER A 620 1.88 -31.28 -30.60
C SER A 620 0.84 -30.22 -30.18
N ILE A 621 -0.05 -29.87 -31.12
CA ILE A 621 -1.13 -28.92 -30.88
C ILE A 621 -2.04 -29.43 -29.75
N GLU A 622 -2.34 -30.74 -29.77
CA GLU A 622 -3.17 -31.38 -28.73
C GLU A 622 -2.53 -31.30 -27.35
N LYS A 623 -1.20 -31.44 -27.27
CA LYS A 623 -0.48 -31.29 -26.01
C LYS A 623 -0.60 -29.86 -25.48
N LEU A 624 -0.38 -28.82 -26.33
CA LEU A 624 -0.53 -27.42 -25.93
C LEU A 624 -1.97 -27.14 -25.48
N GLN A 625 -2.96 -27.58 -26.24
CA GLN A 625 -4.38 -27.45 -25.88
C GLN A 625 -4.70 -28.12 -24.55
N GLY A 626 -4.16 -29.32 -24.32
CA GLY A 626 -4.34 -30.07 -23.08
C GLY A 626 -3.74 -29.35 -21.86
N GLU A 627 -2.50 -28.85 -21.96
CA GLU A 627 -1.81 -28.13 -20.88
C GLU A 627 -2.53 -26.81 -20.57
N VAL A 628 -2.88 -26.03 -21.60
CA VAL A 628 -3.63 -24.77 -21.41
C VAL A 628 -5.01 -25.05 -20.78
N SER A 629 -5.71 -26.08 -21.19
CA SER A 629 -7.00 -26.44 -20.61
C SER A 629 -6.87 -26.93 -19.17
N ALA A 630 -5.86 -27.72 -18.87
CA ALA A 630 -5.65 -28.30 -17.54
C ALA A 630 -5.17 -27.25 -16.53
N GLU A 631 -4.25 -26.39 -16.93
CA GLU A 631 -3.64 -25.41 -16.02
C GLU A 631 -4.47 -24.12 -15.88
N PHE A 632 -5.17 -23.70 -16.96
CA PHE A 632 -5.85 -22.40 -17.00
C PHE A 632 -7.36 -22.48 -17.23
N GLY A 633 -7.93 -23.67 -17.49
CA GLY A 633 -9.37 -23.88 -17.52
C GLY A 633 -10.10 -23.39 -18.76
N TYR A 634 -9.41 -23.08 -19.89
CA TYR A 634 -10.07 -22.69 -21.12
C TYR A 634 -9.58 -23.50 -22.33
N PHE A 635 -10.42 -23.61 -23.34
CA PHE A 635 -10.10 -24.34 -24.57
C PHE A 635 -9.43 -23.42 -25.60
N LEU A 636 -8.20 -23.74 -25.97
CA LEU A 636 -7.47 -23.06 -27.03
C LEU A 636 -7.88 -23.58 -28.43
N ASN A 637 -8.64 -22.79 -29.17
CA ASN A 637 -9.10 -23.13 -30.52
C ASN A 637 -8.02 -22.94 -31.59
N MET A 638 -8.31 -23.24 -32.83
CA MET A 638 -7.32 -23.14 -33.93
C MET A 638 -6.91 -21.71 -34.28
N ASP A 639 -7.82 -20.75 -34.11
CA ASP A 639 -7.51 -19.33 -34.33
C ASP A 639 -6.53 -18.83 -33.26
N GLY A 640 -6.74 -19.25 -32.00
CA GLY A 640 -5.80 -18.98 -30.92
C GLY A 640 -4.43 -19.63 -31.15
N ILE A 641 -4.37 -20.85 -31.66
CA ILE A 641 -3.12 -21.51 -32.07
C ILE A 641 -2.42 -20.70 -33.16
N GLN A 642 -3.13 -20.28 -34.22
CA GLN A 642 -2.55 -19.48 -35.31
C GLN A 642 -2.08 -18.11 -34.80
N SER A 643 -2.85 -17.47 -33.91
CA SER A 643 -2.44 -16.24 -33.26
C SER A 643 -1.16 -16.42 -32.43
N THR A 644 -1.07 -17.50 -31.66
CA THR A 644 0.14 -17.84 -30.89
C THR A 644 1.38 -17.99 -31.79
N LEU A 645 1.23 -18.70 -32.91
CA LEU A 645 2.31 -18.87 -33.89
C LEU A 645 2.73 -17.55 -34.52
N ASN A 646 1.76 -16.68 -34.85
CA ASN A 646 2.06 -15.35 -35.39
C ASN A 646 2.80 -14.47 -34.37
N VAL A 647 2.42 -14.55 -33.10
CA VAL A 647 3.11 -13.83 -32.02
C VAL A 647 4.56 -14.30 -31.90
N LEU A 648 4.79 -15.58 -31.71
CA LEU A 648 6.13 -16.14 -31.51
C LEU A 648 6.99 -16.10 -32.79
N GLY A 649 6.38 -16.03 -33.96
CA GLY A 649 7.05 -15.84 -35.24
C GLY A 649 7.41 -14.40 -35.59
N GLY A 650 7.14 -13.42 -34.67
CA GLY A 650 7.46 -12.01 -34.93
C GLY A 650 6.51 -11.28 -35.90
N HIS A 651 5.38 -11.92 -36.26
CA HIS A 651 4.38 -11.33 -37.18
C HIS A 651 3.38 -10.42 -36.46
N PHE A 652 3.29 -10.47 -35.12
CA PHE A 652 2.39 -9.67 -34.33
C PHE A 652 2.98 -8.29 -34.01
N VAL A 653 2.95 -7.42 -34.99
CA VAL A 653 3.53 -6.07 -34.95
C VAL A 653 2.57 -5.04 -35.53
N SER A 654 2.71 -3.79 -35.12
CA SER A 654 1.81 -2.69 -35.50
C SER A 654 2.16 -2.00 -36.81
N ASN A 655 3.41 -2.10 -37.26
CA ASN A 655 3.91 -1.39 -38.46
C ASN A 655 5.08 -2.13 -39.14
N ASP A 656 5.42 -1.69 -40.36
CA ASP A 656 6.43 -2.34 -41.19
C ASP A 656 7.85 -2.28 -40.59
N ALA A 657 8.18 -1.21 -39.84
CA ALA A 657 9.50 -1.08 -39.24
C ALA A 657 9.70 -2.12 -38.10
N GLU A 658 8.68 -2.33 -37.27
CA GLU A 658 8.70 -3.41 -36.28
C GLU A 658 8.71 -4.78 -36.94
N TYR A 659 7.96 -4.95 -38.02
CA TYR A 659 7.94 -6.22 -38.77
C TYR A 659 9.34 -6.56 -39.28
N GLN A 660 10.03 -5.64 -39.97
CA GLN A 660 11.40 -5.88 -40.45
C GLN A 660 12.38 -6.18 -39.31
N LYS A 661 12.17 -5.58 -38.15
CA LYS A 661 13.01 -5.83 -36.96
C LYS A 661 12.81 -7.23 -36.43
N TYR A 662 11.55 -7.68 -36.23
CA TYR A 662 11.24 -8.88 -35.47
C TYR A 662 11.04 -10.15 -36.31
N ILE A 663 10.80 -10.05 -37.61
CA ILE A 663 10.66 -11.23 -38.47
C ILE A 663 11.95 -12.10 -38.58
N GLN A 664 13.08 -11.51 -38.15
CA GLN A 664 14.37 -12.21 -38.12
C GLN A 664 14.51 -13.16 -36.92
N MET A 665 13.56 -13.12 -35.97
CA MET A 665 13.56 -14.00 -34.83
C MET A 665 13.14 -15.41 -35.28
N ASP A 666 14.08 -16.30 -35.31
CA ASP A 666 13.88 -17.69 -35.68
C ASP A 666 13.57 -18.53 -34.44
N ILE A 667 12.33 -18.37 -33.87
CA ILE A 667 11.87 -19.09 -32.66
C ILE A 667 11.22 -20.41 -33.05
N LEU A 668 10.30 -20.38 -34.03
CA LEU A 668 9.47 -21.52 -34.43
C LEU A 668 9.68 -21.88 -35.89
N LYS A 669 9.60 -23.18 -36.18
CA LYS A 669 9.45 -23.70 -37.54
C LYS A 669 8.00 -24.19 -37.76
N PRO A 670 7.37 -23.84 -38.89
CA PRO A 670 6.09 -24.50 -39.28
C PRO A 670 6.32 -25.99 -39.48
N SER A 671 5.45 -26.82 -38.92
CA SER A 671 5.46 -28.24 -39.08
C SER A 671 4.23 -28.72 -39.89
N GLU A 672 4.40 -29.71 -40.76
CA GLU A 672 3.32 -30.26 -41.58
C GLU A 672 2.38 -31.21 -40.80
N ASN A 673 2.74 -31.65 -39.58
CA ASN A 673 2.06 -32.75 -38.84
C ASN A 673 1.27 -32.32 -37.62
N ARG A 674 0.57 -31.17 -37.64
CA ARG A 674 -0.13 -30.64 -36.46
C ARG A 674 0.77 -30.53 -35.21
N SER A 675 2.04 -30.34 -35.42
CA SER A 675 3.00 -30.08 -34.36
C SER A 675 3.72 -28.74 -34.58
N ILE A 676 4.27 -28.18 -33.52
CA ILE A 676 5.01 -26.96 -33.49
C ILE A 676 6.44 -27.31 -33.12
N GLN A 677 7.40 -26.98 -34.00
CA GLN A 677 8.81 -27.27 -33.80
C GLN A 677 9.55 -25.98 -33.48
N ARG A 678 10.48 -26.09 -32.55
CA ARG A 678 11.41 -24.96 -32.32
C ARG A 678 12.47 -24.91 -33.44
N ALA A 679 12.82 -23.71 -33.82
CA ALA A 679 13.86 -23.48 -34.82
C ALA A 679 15.25 -23.91 -34.30
N GLU A 680 16.13 -24.35 -35.18
CA GLU A 680 17.50 -24.77 -34.80
C GLU A 680 18.32 -23.63 -34.20
N GLY A 681 18.14 -22.42 -34.73
CA GLY A 681 18.79 -21.22 -34.18
C GLY A 681 18.35 -20.93 -32.76
N PHE A 682 17.05 -21.08 -32.45
CA PHE A 682 16.52 -20.91 -31.11
C PHE A 682 16.97 -22.04 -30.18
N ALA A 683 17.02 -23.30 -30.66
CA ALA A 683 17.52 -24.44 -29.88
C ALA A 683 18.99 -24.23 -29.43
N LYS A 684 19.83 -23.65 -30.32
CA LYS A 684 21.21 -23.31 -29.96
C LYS A 684 21.29 -22.22 -28.90
N LYS A 685 20.46 -21.17 -29.01
CA LYS A 685 20.41 -20.07 -28.06
C LYS A 685 19.93 -20.52 -26.66
N LEU A 686 19.04 -21.53 -26.60
CA LEU A 686 18.60 -22.10 -25.30
C LEU A 686 19.74 -22.81 -24.53
N ASN A 687 20.86 -23.15 -25.18
CA ASN A 687 22.04 -23.69 -24.48
C ASN A 687 22.90 -22.58 -23.84
N GLU A 688 22.69 -21.31 -24.22
CA GLU A 688 23.36 -20.17 -23.61
C GLU A 688 22.71 -19.87 -22.26
N LYS A 689 23.49 -19.95 -21.21
CA LYS A 689 23.01 -19.95 -19.82
C LYS A 689 22.23 -18.69 -19.44
N GLU A 690 22.73 -17.50 -19.83
CA GLU A 690 22.09 -16.24 -19.46
C GLU A 690 20.81 -16.01 -20.27
N PHE A 691 20.82 -16.33 -21.57
CA PHE A 691 19.60 -16.27 -22.40
C PHE A 691 18.51 -17.19 -21.88
N HIS A 692 18.87 -18.45 -21.55
CA HIS A 692 17.93 -19.45 -21.01
C HIS A 692 17.30 -18.95 -19.67
N LYS A 693 18.12 -18.39 -18.78
CA LYS A 693 17.69 -17.86 -17.49
C LYS A 693 16.71 -16.69 -17.67
N GLU A 694 17.05 -15.70 -18.50
CA GLU A 694 16.22 -14.53 -18.80
C GLU A 694 14.88 -14.96 -19.42
N LEU A 695 14.91 -15.87 -20.39
CA LEU A 695 13.70 -16.40 -21.02
C LEU A 695 12.80 -17.14 -20.01
N LYS A 696 13.39 -17.96 -19.15
CA LYS A 696 12.65 -18.65 -18.08
C LYS A 696 11.98 -17.66 -17.12
N ASP A 697 12.64 -16.56 -16.81
CA ASP A 697 12.10 -15.51 -15.95
C ASP A 697 10.93 -14.79 -16.61
N ILE A 698 11.04 -14.46 -17.90
CA ILE A 698 9.93 -13.86 -18.67
C ILE A 698 8.71 -14.79 -18.64
N ILE A 699 8.90 -16.08 -18.88
CA ILE A 699 7.83 -17.10 -18.84
C ILE A 699 7.21 -17.15 -17.43
N SER A 700 8.05 -17.25 -16.40
CA SER A 700 7.59 -17.37 -15.01
C SER A 700 6.77 -16.17 -14.56
N VAL A 701 7.28 -14.93 -14.81
CA VAL A 701 6.57 -13.70 -14.47
C VAL A 701 5.25 -13.61 -15.22
N GLY A 702 5.24 -13.86 -16.53
CA GLY A 702 4.03 -13.81 -17.35
C GLY A 702 2.96 -14.79 -16.88
N LEU A 703 3.34 -16.05 -16.60
CA LEU A 703 2.41 -17.08 -16.11
C LEU A 703 1.89 -16.76 -14.70
N GLN A 704 2.75 -16.25 -13.80
CA GLN A 704 2.31 -15.86 -12.46
C GLN A 704 1.33 -14.69 -12.52
N ARG A 705 1.63 -13.65 -13.32
CA ARG A 705 0.72 -12.52 -13.56
C ARG A 705 -0.63 -12.98 -14.12
N TYR A 706 -0.63 -13.96 -15.06
CA TYR A 706 -1.87 -14.51 -15.57
C TYR A 706 -2.70 -15.19 -14.47
N LYS A 707 -2.07 -16.01 -13.63
CA LYS A 707 -2.73 -16.70 -12.51
C LYS A 707 -3.32 -15.73 -11.51
N ASP A 708 -2.59 -14.67 -11.17
CA ASP A 708 -3.01 -13.72 -10.13
C ASP A 708 -4.12 -12.77 -10.62
N LYS A 709 -4.10 -12.39 -11.92
CA LYS A 709 -4.99 -11.33 -12.42
C LYS A 709 -6.07 -11.81 -13.37
N TYR A 710 -5.81 -12.80 -14.20
CA TYR A 710 -6.64 -13.09 -15.37
C TYR A 710 -7.33 -14.45 -15.34
N ILE A 711 -6.86 -15.41 -14.53
CA ILE A 711 -7.41 -16.77 -14.49
C ILE A 711 -8.89 -16.84 -14.09
N GLN A 712 -9.37 -15.90 -13.28
CA GLN A 712 -10.74 -15.87 -12.78
C GLN A 712 -11.79 -15.69 -13.89
N ASN A 713 -11.38 -15.32 -15.09
CA ASN A 713 -12.27 -15.01 -16.22
C ASN A 713 -12.45 -16.13 -17.23
N ASN A 714 -11.82 -17.27 -17.02
CA ASN A 714 -11.84 -18.36 -17.99
C ASN A 714 -13.22 -18.98 -18.26
N ASN A 715 -14.23 -18.61 -17.47
CA ASN A 715 -15.62 -19.06 -17.63
C ASN A 715 -16.53 -18.04 -18.33
N GLN A 716 -16.01 -16.96 -18.87
CA GLN A 716 -16.79 -15.90 -19.51
C GLN A 716 -16.67 -15.96 -21.04
N ASP A 717 -17.72 -15.52 -21.73
CA ASP A 717 -17.79 -15.44 -23.21
C ASP A 717 -16.75 -14.51 -23.84
N VAL A 718 -15.99 -13.76 -23.02
CA VAL A 718 -14.99 -12.78 -23.45
C VAL A 718 -13.72 -12.86 -22.60
N PRO A 719 -12.54 -12.70 -23.22
CA PRO A 719 -11.26 -12.87 -22.53
C PRO A 719 -10.79 -11.61 -21.74
N PHE A 720 -11.74 -10.81 -21.23
CA PHE A 720 -11.42 -9.58 -20.50
C PHE A 720 -11.93 -9.64 -19.07
N VAL A 721 -11.07 -9.33 -18.11
CA VAL A 721 -11.42 -9.17 -16.69
C VAL A 721 -12.05 -7.80 -16.49
N LEU A 722 -13.24 -7.77 -15.91
CA LEU A 722 -13.95 -6.53 -15.63
C LEU A 722 -13.13 -5.61 -14.72
N TYR A 723 -12.97 -4.34 -15.13
CA TYR A 723 -12.21 -3.30 -14.47
C TYR A 723 -10.67 -3.47 -14.44
N GLU A 724 -10.12 -4.49 -15.12
CA GLU A 724 -8.69 -4.56 -15.38
C GLU A 724 -8.28 -3.67 -16.55
N LYS A 725 -7.00 -3.28 -16.57
CA LYS A 725 -6.44 -2.38 -17.59
C LYS A 725 -5.82 -3.15 -18.75
N TYR A 726 -6.17 -2.72 -19.96
CA TYR A 726 -5.65 -3.27 -21.21
C TYR A 726 -5.18 -2.16 -22.15
N SER A 727 -4.05 -2.37 -22.78
CA SER A 727 -3.65 -1.56 -23.93
C SER A 727 -4.46 -1.96 -25.17
N ARG A 728 -4.46 -1.09 -26.19
CA ARG A 728 -5.06 -1.45 -27.49
C ARG A 728 -4.39 -2.69 -28.12
N ARG A 729 -3.11 -2.88 -27.84
CA ARG A 729 -2.36 -4.06 -28.24
C ARG A 729 -2.88 -5.31 -27.55
N ASP A 730 -3.15 -5.24 -26.24
CA ASP A 730 -3.71 -6.36 -25.48
C ASP A 730 -5.09 -6.77 -26.02
N VAL A 731 -5.91 -5.81 -26.47
CA VAL A 731 -7.18 -6.12 -27.12
C VAL A 731 -6.98 -6.91 -28.42
N SER A 732 -6.03 -6.50 -29.28
CA SER A 732 -5.71 -7.29 -30.47
C SER A 732 -5.20 -8.67 -30.12
N PHE A 733 -4.45 -8.78 -29.06
CA PHE A 733 -3.83 -10.00 -28.56
C PHE A 733 -4.91 -10.96 -28.04
N LEU A 734 -5.78 -10.49 -27.16
CA LEU A 734 -6.86 -11.29 -26.55
C LEU A 734 -7.97 -11.70 -27.54
N MET A 735 -8.16 -10.92 -28.60
CA MET A 735 -9.15 -11.23 -29.65
C MET A 735 -8.55 -12.10 -30.77
N ASP A 736 -7.45 -12.77 -30.54
CA ASP A 736 -6.74 -13.64 -31.46
C ASP A 736 -6.46 -13.03 -32.85
N CYS A 737 -6.25 -11.71 -32.90
CA CYS A 737 -5.92 -11.04 -34.15
C CYS A 737 -4.59 -11.54 -34.71
N GLY A 738 -4.51 -11.74 -36.02
CA GLY A 738 -3.27 -12.17 -36.67
C GLY A 738 -2.14 -11.15 -36.63
N LYS A 739 -2.44 -9.87 -36.25
CA LYS A 739 -1.51 -8.78 -36.09
C LYS A 739 -1.98 -7.76 -35.04
N ASP A 740 -1.07 -6.93 -34.58
CA ASP A 740 -1.37 -5.80 -33.70
C ASP A 740 -2.15 -4.70 -34.45
N LEU A 741 -3.40 -4.49 -34.11
CA LEU A 741 -4.31 -3.49 -34.69
C LEU A 741 -4.32 -2.18 -33.92
N SER A 742 -3.48 -2.02 -32.89
CA SER A 742 -3.49 -0.86 -31.96
C SER A 742 -3.42 0.50 -32.68
N SER A 743 -2.67 0.59 -33.78
CA SER A 743 -2.54 1.80 -34.59
C SER A 743 -3.84 2.22 -35.32
N THR A 744 -4.83 1.34 -35.38
CA THR A 744 -6.13 1.61 -36.04
C THR A 744 -7.29 1.69 -35.05
N MET A 745 -7.05 1.58 -33.78
CA MET A 745 -8.08 1.58 -32.70
C MET A 745 -8.25 2.99 -32.12
N TYR A 746 -8.90 3.86 -32.86
CA TYR A 746 -9.25 5.21 -32.43
C TYR A 746 -10.77 5.36 -32.36
N GLY A 747 -11.31 5.68 -31.18
CA GLY A 747 -12.74 5.81 -30.95
C GLY A 747 -13.45 4.45 -30.95
N MET A 748 -13.69 3.86 -32.12
CA MET A 748 -14.32 2.52 -32.26
C MET A 748 -13.51 1.62 -33.18
N LYS A 749 -13.48 0.33 -32.82
CA LYS A 749 -12.92 -0.74 -33.66
C LYS A 749 -13.82 -1.98 -33.63
N LYS A 750 -14.19 -2.44 -34.82
CA LYS A 750 -14.81 -3.75 -35.00
C LYS A 750 -13.75 -4.82 -35.21
N ILE A 751 -13.84 -5.91 -34.46
CA ILE A 751 -13.01 -7.11 -34.54
C ILE A 751 -13.96 -8.31 -34.56
N ASN A 752 -14.01 -9.04 -35.66
CA ASN A 752 -14.97 -10.10 -35.89
C ASN A 752 -16.43 -9.60 -35.69
N ASP A 753 -17.21 -10.23 -34.80
CA ASP A 753 -18.56 -9.83 -34.46
C ASP A 753 -18.66 -8.91 -33.25
N ASP A 754 -17.51 -8.47 -32.71
CA ASP A 754 -17.39 -7.60 -31.55
C ASP A 754 -17.02 -6.18 -31.96
N VAL A 755 -17.54 -5.22 -31.21
CA VAL A 755 -17.13 -3.82 -31.35
C VAL A 755 -16.59 -3.31 -30.02
N PHE A 756 -15.44 -2.62 -30.10
CA PHE A 756 -14.77 -1.99 -28.98
C PHE A 756 -14.84 -0.49 -29.11
N ILE A 757 -15.33 0.20 -28.08
CA ILE A 757 -15.35 1.66 -27.98
C ILE A 757 -14.26 2.10 -27.02
N PHE A 758 -13.34 2.94 -27.48
CA PHE A 758 -12.23 3.47 -26.70
C PHE A 758 -12.48 4.93 -26.39
N VAL A 759 -12.62 5.25 -25.11
CA VAL A 759 -12.93 6.59 -24.64
C VAL A 759 -11.83 7.11 -23.72
N THR A 760 -11.47 8.39 -23.90
CA THR A 760 -10.71 9.16 -22.91
C THR A 760 -11.71 10.05 -22.18
N TYR A 761 -11.82 9.89 -20.85
CA TYR A 761 -12.83 10.57 -20.04
C TYR A 761 -12.55 12.08 -19.93
N HIS A 762 -11.28 12.45 -19.61
CA HIS A 762 -10.80 13.84 -19.64
C HIS A 762 -9.82 14.00 -20.80
N LYS A 763 -10.15 14.87 -21.76
CA LYS A 763 -9.28 15.16 -22.93
C LYS A 763 -8.50 16.43 -22.66
N GLU A 764 -7.18 16.42 -22.88
CA GLU A 764 -6.35 17.62 -22.80
C GLU A 764 -6.81 18.66 -23.85
N LYS A 765 -6.90 19.92 -23.43
CA LYS A 765 -7.15 21.04 -24.36
C LYS A 765 -5.87 21.33 -25.15
N THR A 766 -5.96 21.34 -26.44
CA THR A 766 -4.98 22.06 -27.27
C THR A 766 -5.25 23.56 -27.15
N GLU A 767 -4.23 24.37 -26.92
CA GLU A 767 -4.28 25.82 -26.62
C GLU A 767 -5.02 26.68 -27.69
N ASP A 768 -5.56 26.07 -28.73
CA ASP A 768 -6.18 26.76 -29.90
C ASP A 768 -7.71 26.89 -29.83
N ASP A 769 -8.37 26.31 -28.84
CA ASP A 769 -9.84 26.34 -28.71
C ASP A 769 -10.33 27.30 -27.62
N GLY A 770 -10.19 28.62 -27.83
CA GLY A 770 -10.70 29.67 -26.94
C GLY A 770 -12.22 29.58 -26.62
N LYS A 771 -12.69 28.51 -25.94
CA LYS A 771 -14.05 28.39 -25.42
C LYS A 771 -14.05 28.20 -23.92
N GLU A 772 -14.71 29.12 -23.25
CA GLU A 772 -15.02 29.13 -21.83
C GLU A 772 -15.90 27.94 -21.44
N TYR A 773 -15.61 27.35 -20.27
CA TYR A 773 -16.47 26.38 -19.62
C TYR A 773 -17.76 27.05 -19.12
N ILE A 774 -18.90 26.44 -19.38
CA ILE A 774 -20.17 26.77 -18.75
C ILE A 774 -20.38 25.73 -17.62
N ASP A 775 -20.43 26.18 -16.38
CA ASP A 775 -20.77 25.44 -15.16
C ASP A 775 -19.92 24.19 -14.81
N GLY A 776 -18.59 24.26 -14.98
CA GLY A 776 -17.70 23.24 -14.40
C GLY A 776 -17.85 21.80 -14.90
N LYS A 777 -18.70 21.56 -15.91
CA LYS A 777 -18.82 20.28 -16.62
C LYS A 777 -18.24 20.40 -18.01
N PRO A 778 -17.36 19.47 -18.44
CA PRO A 778 -16.88 19.46 -19.81
C PRO A 778 -18.05 19.21 -20.78
N ASP A 779 -18.11 19.93 -21.89
CA ASP A 779 -19.07 19.74 -22.98
C ASP A 779 -18.78 18.46 -23.79
N TYR A 780 -18.62 17.32 -23.08
CA TYR A 780 -18.35 16.01 -23.65
C TYR A 780 -19.50 15.06 -23.33
N ALA A 781 -20.10 14.51 -24.39
CA ALA A 781 -21.11 13.48 -24.28
C ALA A 781 -20.52 12.09 -23.91
N ASP A 782 -19.19 12.00 -23.67
CA ASP A 782 -18.51 10.76 -23.28
C ASP A 782 -18.47 10.67 -21.73
N VAL A 783 -19.63 10.49 -21.08
CA VAL A 783 -19.79 10.59 -19.62
C VAL A 783 -20.76 9.53 -19.10
N PHE A 784 -20.53 9.08 -17.88
CA PHE A 784 -21.51 8.30 -17.13
C PHE A 784 -22.60 9.23 -16.56
N GLU A 785 -23.89 8.95 -16.82
CA GLU A 785 -25.02 9.60 -16.15
C GLU A 785 -25.19 9.07 -14.72
N ASP A 786 -24.96 7.76 -14.57
CA ASP A 786 -24.96 7.02 -13.33
C ASP A 786 -24.01 5.80 -13.46
N ASN A 787 -23.99 4.93 -12.49
CA ASN A 787 -23.13 3.75 -12.53
C ASN A 787 -23.54 2.68 -13.56
N GLN A 788 -24.61 2.87 -14.32
CA GLN A 788 -25.07 1.94 -15.35
C GLN A 788 -25.23 2.57 -16.75
N ILE A 789 -25.48 3.87 -16.83
CA ILE A 789 -25.78 4.55 -18.09
C ILE A 789 -24.55 5.36 -18.52
N PHE A 790 -24.10 5.09 -19.73
CA PHE A 790 -22.99 5.81 -20.37
C PHE A 790 -23.47 6.49 -21.64
N CYS A 791 -23.12 7.76 -21.80
CA CYS A 791 -23.36 8.54 -23.01
C CYS A 791 -22.08 8.65 -23.83
N TRP A 792 -22.17 8.50 -25.13
CA TRP A 792 -21.05 8.51 -26.04
C TRP A 792 -21.41 9.16 -27.39
N ASP A 793 -20.52 10.00 -27.90
CA ASP A 793 -20.64 10.62 -29.21
C ASP A 793 -19.75 9.91 -30.24
N THR A 794 -20.28 9.67 -31.44
CA THR A 794 -19.43 9.17 -32.55
C THR A 794 -18.43 10.24 -33.00
N GLN A 795 -17.41 9.81 -33.70
CA GLN A 795 -16.45 10.73 -34.32
C GLN A 795 -17.15 11.69 -35.30
N ILE A 796 -16.64 12.90 -35.40
CA ILE A 796 -17.15 13.95 -36.31
C ILE A 796 -17.25 13.42 -37.74
N GLY A 797 -18.44 13.60 -38.37
CA GLY A 797 -18.74 13.10 -39.71
C GLY A 797 -19.16 11.63 -39.75
N ARG A 798 -19.46 11.03 -38.60
CA ARG A 798 -19.99 9.66 -38.49
C ARG A 798 -21.44 9.73 -38.00
N ASP A 799 -22.34 9.98 -38.93
CA ASP A 799 -23.79 10.03 -38.66
C ASP A 799 -24.39 8.64 -38.38
N ILE A 800 -25.71 8.60 -38.16
CA ILE A 800 -26.42 7.39 -37.82
C ILE A 800 -26.37 6.34 -38.93
N ASP A 801 -26.30 6.75 -40.19
CA ASP A 801 -26.34 5.91 -41.39
C ASP A 801 -24.91 5.46 -41.82
N SER A 802 -23.88 6.02 -41.24
CA SER A 802 -22.48 5.65 -41.55
C SER A 802 -22.20 4.19 -41.21
N SER A 803 -21.40 3.53 -42.03
CA SER A 803 -20.97 2.14 -41.76
C SER A 803 -20.36 1.99 -40.36
N TYR A 804 -19.67 3.02 -39.89
CA TYR A 804 -19.10 3.09 -38.54
C TYR A 804 -20.17 2.95 -37.43
N THR A 805 -21.23 3.74 -37.51
CA THR A 805 -22.34 3.71 -36.54
C THR A 805 -23.19 2.42 -36.71
N GLN A 806 -23.40 1.98 -37.95
CA GLN A 806 -24.10 0.74 -38.23
C GLN A 806 -23.36 -0.49 -37.70
N ASP A 807 -22.03 -0.48 -37.72
CA ASP A 807 -21.22 -1.55 -37.10
C ASP A 807 -21.45 -1.63 -35.58
N VAL A 808 -21.50 -0.48 -34.87
CA VAL A 808 -21.84 -0.46 -33.44
C VAL A 808 -23.24 -1.03 -33.20
N MET A 809 -24.23 -0.63 -34.02
CA MET A 809 -25.60 -1.05 -33.84
C MET A 809 -25.79 -2.53 -34.09
N LYS A 810 -25.14 -3.10 -35.09
CA LYS A 810 -25.35 -4.48 -35.58
C LYS A 810 -24.42 -5.52 -34.95
N SER A 811 -23.32 -5.12 -34.33
CA SER A 811 -22.38 -6.07 -33.70
C SER A 811 -23.04 -6.86 -32.58
N TYR A 812 -22.65 -8.12 -32.44
CA TYR A 812 -23.23 -9.04 -31.44
C TYR A 812 -22.85 -8.63 -30.03
N ARG A 813 -21.55 -8.37 -29.77
CA ARG A 813 -21.06 -7.88 -28.48
C ARG A 813 -20.48 -6.48 -28.64
N LYS A 814 -20.73 -5.64 -27.65
CA LYS A 814 -20.30 -4.25 -27.60
C LYS A 814 -19.56 -4.01 -26.31
N HIS A 815 -18.31 -3.59 -26.41
CA HIS A 815 -17.37 -3.44 -25.30
C HIS A 815 -16.97 -1.99 -25.08
N LEU A 816 -16.95 -1.55 -23.82
CA LEU A 816 -16.52 -0.21 -23.45
C LEU A 816 -15.16 -0.27 -22.78
N MET A 817 -14.22 0.51 -23.31
CA MET A 817 -12.88 0.70 -22.85
C MET A 817 -12.67 2.17 -22.48
N VAL A 818 -12.39 2.48 -21.20
CA VAL A 818 -12.28 3.87 -20.73
C VAL A 818 -10.93 4.11 -20.07
N LYS A 819 -10.27 5.19 -20.41
CA LYS A 819 -9.12 5.72 -19.67
C LYS A 819 -9.43 7.12 -19.14
N LYS A 820 -8.78 7.52 -18.05
CA LYS A 820 -9.08 8.80 -17.41
C LYS A 820 -8.63 9.98 -18.27
N SER A 821 -7.36 10.00 -18.70
CA SER A 821 -6.76 11.11 -19.43
C SER A 821 -5.91 10.66 -20.60
N ASP A 822 -5.44 11.61 -21.43
CA ASP A 822 -4.56 11.32 -22.55
C ASP A 822 -3.16 10.88 -22.13
N ALA A 823 -2.73 11.18 -20.91
CA ALA A 823 -1.47 10.70 -20.34
C ALA A 823 -1.43 9.16 -20.16
N GLU A 824 -2.59 8.50 -20.06
CA GLU A 824 -2.70 7.07 -19.93
C GLU A 824 -2.63 6.34 -21.27
N THR A 825 -1.93 5.22 -21.32
CA THR A 825 -1.81 4.36 -22.51
C THR A 825 -2.71 3.12 -22.47
N THR A 826 -3.26 2.80 -21.30
CA THR A 826 -4.12 1.64 -21.05
C THR A 826 -5.52 2.08 -20.66
N PHE A 827 -6.49 1.23 -20.93
CA PHE A 827 -7.92 1.49 -20.72
C PHE A 827 -8.49 0.47 -19.72
N TYR A 828 -9.33 0.91 -18.82
CA TYR A 828 -10.15 0.01 -18.02
C TYR A 828 -11.19 -0.67 -18.91
N TYR A 829 -11.32 -1.96 -18.81
CA TYR A 829 -12.44 -2.69 -19.42
C TYR A 829 -13.69 -2.51 -18.55
N MET A 830 -14.64 -1.72 -19.03
CA MET A 830 -15.88 -1.40 -18.31
C MET A 830 -16.96 -2.46 -18.49
N GLY A 831 -16.72 -3.46 -19.33
CA GLY A 831 -17.67 -4.53 -19.62
C GLY A 831 -18.43 -4.34 -20.92
N GLN A 832 -19.45 -5.20 -21.12
CA GLN A 832 -20.35 -5.13 -22.24
C GLN A 832 -21.51 -4.16 -21.94
N PHE A 833 -22.06 -3.62 -23.02
CA PHE A 833 -23.23 -2.74 -22.92
C PHE A 833 -24.27 -3.06 -23.97
N ASP A 834 -25.52 -2.64 -23.72
CA ASP A 834 -26.63 -2.68 -24.65
C ASP A 834 -27.07 -1.27 -25.00
N ILE A 835 -27.48 -1.05 -26.24
CA ILE A 835 -27.89 0.28 -26.74
C ILE A 835 -29.30 0.58 -26.23
N VAL A 836 -29.48 1.67 -25.52
CA VAL A 836 -30.78 2.15 -25.06
C VAL A 836 -31.39 3.09 -26.11
N GLU A 837 -30.60 4.02 -26.61
CA GLU A 837 -31.05 5.04 -27.54
C GLU A 837 -29.94 5.50 -28.48
N VAL A 838 -30.26 5.83 -29.71
CA VAL A 838 -29.36 6.47 -30.67
C VAL A 838 -30.09 7.66 -31.31
N LYS A 839 -29.45 8.83 -31.30
CA LYS A 839 -30.03 10.07 -31.87
C LYS A 839 -29.05 10.70 -32.83
N PRO A 840 -29.54 11.25 -33.99
CA PRO A 840 -28.71 12.11 -34.82
C PRO A 840 -28.42 13.43 -34.09
N ALA A 841 -27.24 13.95 -34.23
CA ALA A 841 -26.82 15.23 -33.66
C ALA A 841 -25.80 15.91 -34.56
N LYS A 842 -25.41 17.12 -34.21
CA LYS A 842 -24.40 17.90 -34.94
C LYS A 842 -23.32 18.38 -33.97
N LYS A 843 -22.09 18.43 -34.45
CA LYS A 843 -20.93 18.92 -33.71
C LYS A 843 -20.03 19.77 -34.61
N LEU A 844 -19.40 20.80 -34.05
CA LEU A 844 -18.44 21.62 -34.79
C LEU A 844 -17.14 20.87 -34.99
N ASP A 845 -16.61 20.91 -36.23
CA ASP A 845 -15.25 20.43 -36.51
C ASP A 845 -14.21 21.50 -36.11
N ASN A 846 -12.92 21.17 -36.17
CA ASN A 846 -11.81 22.07 -35.81
C ASN A 846 -11.76 23.35 -36.67
N LYS A 847 -12.56 23.44 -37.75
CA LYS A 847 -12.69 24.60 -38.60
C LYS A 847 -14.00 25.38 -38.34
N GLY A 848 -14.74 25.04 -37.28
CA GLY A 848 -16.01 25.66 -36.92
C GLY A 848 -17.17 25.28 -37.82
N LYS A 849 -17.08 24.22 -38.64
CA LYS A 849 -18.16 23.74 -39.51
C LYS A 849 -18.96 22.65 -38.82
N GLU A 850 -20.30 22.78 -38.83
CA GLU A 850 -21.17 21.71 -38.32
C GLU A 850 -21.02 20.42 -39.13
N ARG A 851 -20.90 19.32 -38.44
CA ARG A 851 -20.82 17.96 -38.97
C ARG A 851 -21.80 17.07 -38.23
N ASP A 852 -22.34 16.13 -38.97
CA ASP A 852 -23.28 15.17 -38.41
C ASP A 852 -22.56 14.10 -37.57
N ILE A 853 -23.12 13.73 -36.44
CA ILE A 853 -22.67 12.68 -35.52
C ILE A 853 -23.90 11.87 -35.07
N ALA A 854 -23.68 10.72 -34.43
CA ALA A 854 -24.67 9.98 -33.70
C ALA A 854 -24.35 10.03 -32.19
N LYS A 855 -25.35 10.30 -31.37
CA LYS A 855 -25.27 10.23 -29.91
C LYS A 855 -25.86 8.92 -29.42
N PHE A 856 -25.10 8.18 -28.69
CA PHE A 856 -25.51 6.92 -28.07
C PHE A 856 -25.76 7.11 -26.58
N ARG A 857 -26.82 6.51 -26.10
CA ARG A 857 -27.08 6.27 -24.69
C ARG A 857 -27.13 4.77 -24.51
N VAL A 858 -26.19 4.23 -23.71
CA VAL A 858 -25.98 2.80 -23.57
C VAL A 858 -26.09 2.39 -22.10
N LYS A 859 -26.57 1.18 -21.87
CA LYS A 859 -26.66 0.60 -20.53
C LYS A 859 -25.61 -0.47 -20.36
N MET A 860 -24.74 -0.33 -19.37
CA MET A 860 -23.77 -1.33 -18.98
C MET A 860 -24.47 -2.59 -18.45
N ARG A 861 -24.00 -3.76 -18.81
CA ARG A 861 -24.54 -5.04 -18.29
C ARG A 861 -24.23 -5.25 -16.83
N HIS A 862 -23.12 -4.68 -16.37
CA HIS A 862 -22.71 -4.65 -14.96
C HIS A 862 -22.58 -3.20 -14.52
N ALA A 863 -23.14 -2.87 -13.36
CA ALA A 863 -22.96 -1.55 -12.78
C ALA A 863 -21.46 -1.27 -12.52
N VAL A 864 -21.01 -0.10 -12.92
CA VAL A 864 -19.61 0.31 -12.70
C VAL A 864 -19.38 0.48 -11.20
N ARG A 865 -18.22 0.04 -10.74
CA ARG A 865 -17.83 0.18 -9.34
C ARG A 865 -17.70 1.66 -8.97
N ASP A 866 -18.25 2.03 -7.82
CA ASP A 866 -18.29 3.43 -7.37
C ASP A 866 -16.87 4.03 -7.22
N ASP A 867 -15.87 3.25 -6.76
CA ASP A 867 -14.49 3.71 -6.63
C ASP A 867 -13.85 4.04 -7.99
N LEU A 868 -14.17 3.27 -9.02
CA LEU A 868 -13.67 3.50 -10.37
C LEU A 868 -14.38 4.68 -11.01
N LEU A 869 -15.69 4.81 -10.80
CA LEU A 869 -16.47 5.93 -11.30
C LEU A 869 -15.97 7.25 -10.69
N GLN A 870 -15.82 7.31 -9.36
CA GLN A 870 -15.26 8.48 -8.67
C GLN A 870 -13.84 8.82 -9.17
N TYR A 871 -13.02 7.80 -9.44
CA TYR A 871 -11.69 8.01 -10.03
C TYR A 871 -11.77 8.65 -11.42
N LEU A 872 -12.67 8.17 -12.29
CA LEU A 872 -12.85 8.72 -13.63
C LEU A 872 -13.44 10.14 -13.61
N GLU A 873 -14.38 10.42 -12.71
CA GLU A 873 -15.06 11.72 -12.59
C GLU A 873 -14.23 12.78 -11.89
N SER A 874 -13.24 12.39 -11.09
CA SER A 874 -12.41 13.35 -10.37
C SER A 874 -11.69 14.29 -11.36
N ASN A 875 -11.83 15.62 -11.14
CA ASN A 875 -11.23 16.66 -11.99
C ASN A 875 -9.71 16.80 -11.79
N VAL A 876 -9.09 15.92 -11.05
CA VAL A 876 -7.66 15.97 -10.77
C VAL A 876 -6.95 15.18 -11.87
N ASP A 877 -6.31 15.89 -12.78
CA ASP A 877 -5.48 15.34 -13.87
C ASP A 877 -4.15 14.80 -13.37
#